data_7ca5c248f4042d957fe51a1bc9bec610
#
_entry.id   7ca5c248f4042d957fe51a1bc9bec610
#
_cell.length_a   1.000
_cell.length_b   1.000
_cell.length_c   1.000
_cell.angle_alpha   90.00
_cell.angle_beta   90.00
_cell.angle_gamma   90.00
#
_symmetry.space_group_name_H-M   'P 1'
#
loop_
_entity.id
_entity.type
_entity.pdbx_description
1 polymer ?
#
loop_
_entity_poly.entity_id
_entity_poly.type
_entity_poly.pdbx_seq_one_letter_code
_entity_poly.pdbx_strand_id
1 'polypeptide(L)'
;MKRNQKIRWAFSGLSFFLCLVVSAQRPGEQVREGKPGREGHVYDGPYKGAYLREVAFPIGGIGAGMFCLEGTGAISHLSVRNSPDMFNEPPVFAAISVKQIPNSARVLEGPVPAWKKFGHRDAGLGSPGATWGLPRFREAEFLARFPFGEVTLRDKELPLDVHITGWSPFIPTDADNSSMPVGALEYSFRNVSTKTMDYVFSYNARNFMTLPDERQAANHIKSIHGGFVLSQDGTSEAPEKKGDFAIYTSDAGVVVDHCWFRGGWWDPFSMAWNNIEKGQVKAVAPVEKDAPGASLFVPFTLKPGEEKKIVLMMAWYVPDTHLRIGDEPTSPKDSTVPDLSRQLPSLYHKPWYSSKFSDVDAVASYWSEHYNELRGYSAAFRDAFYKSTLPPEVTEAIAANLTILKSPTVMRQYDGRFWAWEGSGDSWGSCHGSCTHVWNYAQALSHLFPSLERSLRNTEFGESQNADGHQTFRTSLPIRPVAHNFYAASDGQLGGIMKVYREWRISGDSAWLRGIYPRVKKSMDYCIRTWDPRHDGAVEEPHHNTYDIEFWGPNGMTTSFYLGALESMRAMGKYLGEDVDLYEELYEKGRKFMESQLFNGEYFIQKIQWKGLNAADPVEAARKSFGGGYSAEAVQLLQKEGPKYQYGTGCLSDGVLGSWIARVCGLPEPVDTAKIRQHLLSVYKYNLKKDLTDHSNPQRPGYAIGHEGGLLLCSWPRGGKLSLPFVYSDEVWTGIEYQVASHLIFEGRVKEGLDVVRTCRDRYAGDVRNPFDEYECGHWYARAMSSYALLEALTGVRYDAVERTLYVDSKVGDFTSFLSTATGFGNVSCRGGKVSVKVVYGKIPVEKIMVRGKLLSN
;
A
#
# COMPACT_ATOMS: atom_id res chain seq x y z
N MET A 1 15.23 -50.41 3.72
CA MET A 1 13.81 -50.70 3.70
C MET A 1 13.07 -49.36 3.72
N LYS A 2 12.37 -49.11 2.66
CA LYS A 2 11.66 -47.85 2.31
C LYS A 2 10.48 -47.60 3.25
N ARG A 3 10.29 -46.36 3.68
CA ARG A 3 8.95 -45.84 3.97
C ARG A 3 8.85 -44.36 3.53
N ASN A 4 8.28 -44.18 2.36
CA ASN A 4 7.72 -42.95 1.88
C ASN A 4 6.58 -42.51 2.81
N GLN A 5 6.67 -41.33 3.40
CA GLN A 5 5.49 -40.63 3.90
C GLN A 5 5.21 -39.45 2.99
N LYS A 6 4.17 -39.58 2.18
CA LYS A 6 3.51 -38.48 1.51
C LYS A 6 2.83 -37.63 2.59
N ILE A 7 3.31 -36.42 2.82
CA ILE A 7 2.60 -35.43 3.61
C ILE A 7 1.61 -34.75 2.66
N ARG A 8 0.35 -35.13 2.77
CA ARG A 8 -0.78 -34.35 2.25
C ARG A 8 -0.96 -33.16 3.15
N TRP A 9 -0.76 -31.97 2.60
CA TRP A 9 -1.14 -30.70 3.24
C TRP A 9 -2.66 -30.54 3.11
N ALA A 10 -3.37 -30.84 4.17
CA ALA A 10 -4.74 -30.40 4.34
C ALA A 10 -4.68 -28.98 4.94
N PHE A 11 -4.86 -27.97 4.13
CA PHE A 11 -5.06 -26.59 4.59
C PHE A 11 -6.52 -26.43 4.97
N SER A 12 -6.89 -26.83 6.16
CA SER A 12 -8.12 -26.40 6.80
C SER A 12 -7.75 -25.54 8.01
N GLY A 13 -7.99 -24.23 7.90
CA GLY A 13 -8.41 -23.38 9.00
C GLY A 13 -7.51 -23.27 10.23
N LEU A 14 -6.17 -23.13 10.10
CA LEU A 14 -5.33 -22.86 11.28
C LEU A 14 -4.11 -22.02 10.88
N SER A 15 -4.32 -20.81 10.46
CA SER A 15 -3.22 -19.87 10.17
C SER A 15 -3.27 -18.62 11.08
N PHE A 16 -3.63 -18.78 12.34
CA PHE A 16 -3.57 -17.69 13.31
C PHE A 16 -2.62 -17.96 14.48
N PHE A 17 -1.85 -19.05 14.44
CA PHE A 17 -0.99 -19.39 15.58
C PHE A 17 0.51 -19.37 15.28
N LEU A 18 0.95 -18.73 14.19
CA LEU A 18 2.38 -18.51 13.98
C LEU A 18 2.68 -17.15 13.33
N CYS A 19 2.11 -16.07 13.89
CA CYS A 19 2.85 -14.81 13.91
C CYS A 19 3.65 -14.73 15.22
N LEU A 20 4.40 -15.75 15.55
CA LEU A 20 5.65 -15.58 16.23
C LEU A 20 6.64 -15.14 15.16
N VAL A 21 6.45 -13.90 14.65
CA VAL A 21 7.58 -13.14 14.19
C VAL A 21 8.41 -12.93 15.44
N VAL A 22 9.42 -13.75 15.62
CA VAL A 22 10.58 -13.34 16.38
C VAL A 22 11.12 -12.14 15.58
N SER A 23 10.57 -10.95 15.84
CA SER A 23 11.32 -9.73 15.59
C SER A 23 12.56 -9.91 16.43
N ALA A 24 13.68 -10.20 15.77
CA ALA A 24 14.97 -10.20 16.42
C ALA A 24 15.11 -8.80 17.06
N GLN A 25 14.82 -8.71 18.37
CA GLN A 25 15.19 -7.53 19.13
C GLN A 25 16.70 -7.37 18.91
N ARG A 26 17.06 -6.26 18.28
CA ARG A 26 18.46 -5.90 18.04
C ARG A 26 19.15 -5.79 19.40
N PRO A 27 20.09 -6.70 19.76
CA PRO A 27 20.80 -6.57 21.01
C PRO A 27 21.72 -5.35 20.92
N GLY A 28 21.48 -4.33 21.72
CA GLY A 28 22.46 -3.27 21.97
C GLY A 28 22.19 -1.89 21.45
N GLU A 29 20.97 -1.54 20.97
CA GLU A 29 20.61 -0.14 20.91
C GLU A 29 20.31 0.36 22.32
N GLN A 30 21.26 1.09 22.92
CA GLN A 30 20.99 1.89 24.09
C GLN A 30 19.86 2.85 23.70
N VAL A 31 18.70 2.72 24.37
CA VAL A 31 17.65 3.74 24.35
C VAL A 31 18.35 5.05 24.71
N ARG A 32 18.58 5.89 23.72
CA ARG A 32 19.11 7.23 23.97
C ARG A 32 18.00 7.98 24.69
N GLU A 33 18.21 8.29 25.96
CA GLU A 33 17.42 9.26 26.70
C GLU A 33 17.43 10.55 25.88
N GLY A 34 16.38 10.74 25.08
CA GLY A 34 16.20 11.96 24.28
C GLY A 34 15.77 13.06 25.19
N LYS A 35 16.55 14.14 25.25
CA LYS A 35 16.08 15.44 25.77
C LYS A 35 14.78 15.82 25.04
N PRO A 36 13.79 16.43 25.74
CA PRO A 36 12.62 17.00 25.09
C PRO A 36 13.07 18.10 24.12
N GLY A 37 12.90 17.85 22.83
CA GLY A 37 13.36 18.68 21.72
C GLY A 37 13.97 17.79 20.65
N ARG A 38 13.21 16.79 20.15
CA ARG A 38 13.51 16.19 18.85
C ARG A 38 13.50 17.34 17.84
N GLU A 39 14.68 17.66 17.27
CA GLU A 39 14.70 18.24 15.95
C GLU A 39 14.10 17.17 15.05
N GLY A 40 12.76 17.22 14.85
CA GLY A 40 12.05 16.30 13.98
C GLY A 40 12.58 16.44 12.56
N HIS A 41 12.42 15.42 11.71
CA HIS A 41 12.63 15.58 10.28
C HIS A 41 11.73 16.71 9.75
N VAL A 42 12.16 17.38 8.70
CA VAL A 42 11.36 18.42 8.04
C VAL A 42 10.35 17.72 7.14
N TYR A 43 9.06 17.81 7.47
CA TYR A 43 7.99 17.23 6.63
C TYR A 43 8.12 17.68 5.18
N ASP A 44 7.95 16.73 4.26
CA ASP A 44 8.11 16.93 2.82
C ASP A 44 9.50 17.47 2.42
N GLY A 45 10.47 17.33 3.30
CA GLY A 45 11.85 17.76 3.14
C GLY A 45 12.83 16.61 2.90
N PRO A 46 14.14 16.92 2.78
CA PRO A 46 15.15 15.89 2.59
C PRO A 46 15.46 15.13 3.88
N TYR A 47 15.64 13.81 3.75
CA TYR A 47 16.17 12.92 4.79
C TYR A 47 17.70 12.98 4.81
N LYS A 48 18.30 13.15 6.00
CA LYS A 48 19.76 13.31 6.19
C LYS A 48 20.25 12.59 7.45
N GLY A 49 21.51 12.19 7.46
CA GLY A 49 22.17 11.63 8.65
C GLY A 49 21.46 10.39 9.18
N ALA A 50 20.99 10.44 10.44
CA ALA A 50 20.28 9.31 11.05
C ALA A 50 18.97 8.96 10.34
N TYR A 51 18.28 9.93 9.78
CA TYR A 51 16.99 9.76 9.08
C TYR A 51 17.10 9.06 7.71
N LEU A 52 18.30 8.78 7.22
CA LEU A 52 18.50 7.96 6.01
C LEU A 52 18.47 6.46 6.27
N ARG A 53 18.54 6.02 7.54
CA ARG A 53 18.82 4.64 7.90
C ARG A 53 17.82 3.63 7.35
N GLU A 54 16.54 3.97 7.48
CA GLU A 54 15.44 3.07 7.13
C GLU A 54 14.75 3.45 5.81
N VAL A 55 15.22 4.51 5.14
CA VAL A 55 14.62 4.95 3.87
C VAL A 55 14.80 3.89 2.80
N ALA A 56 13.67 3.37 2.29
CA ALA A 56 13.59 2.50 1.13
C ALA A 56 12.35 2.87 0.30
N PHE A 57 12.56 3.43 -0.89
CA PHE A 57 11.54 4.03 -1.73
C PHE A 57 11.17 3.10 -2.89
N PRO A 58 9.91 2.60 -3.01
CA PRO A 58 9.50 1.64 -4.02
C PRO A 58 9.54 2.19 -5.45
N ILE A 59 10.15 1.42 -6.34
CA ILE A 59 10.22 1.62 -7.80
C ILE A 59 9.68 0.36 -8.48
N GLY A 60 8.58 0.48 -9.19
CA GLY A 60 7.89 -0.63 -9.84
C GLY A 60 6.53 -0.23 -10.35
N GLY A 61 5.80 -1.17 -10.95
CA GLY A 61 4.46 -0.94 -11.49
C GLY A 61 3.37 -1.54 -10.59
N ILE A 62 2.14 -1.04 -10.71
CA ILE A 62 0.97 -1.57 -9.99
C ILE A 62 0.78 -3.05 -10.35
N GLY A 63 1.00 -3.93 -9.37
CA GLY A 63 0.90 -5.37 -9.55
C GLY A 63 1.98 -6.01 -10.40
N ALA A 64 3.11 -5.33 -10.61
CA ALA A 64 4.23 -5.83 -11.42
C ALA A 64 5.47 -6.21 -10.58
N GLY A 65 5.43 -6.00 -9.27
CA GLY A 65 6.59 -6.10 -8.38
C GLY A 65 7.43 -4.82 -8.36
N MET A 66 8.47 -4.82 -7.51
CA MET A 66 9.29 -3.63 -7.26
C MET A 66 10.71 -3.98 -6.84
N PHE A 67 11.55 -2.97 -6.81
CA PHE A 67 12.73 -2.84 -5.95
C PHE A 67 12.68 -1.48 -5.24
N CYS A 68 13.43 -1.31 -4.16
CA CYS A 68 13.52 -0.02 -3.46
C CYS A 68 14.86 0.67 -3.72
N LEU A 69 14.79 1.99 -3.93
CA LEU A 69 15.95 2.88 -3.83
C LEU A 69 16.07 3.33 -2.37
N GLU A 70 17.18 2.98 -1.73
CA GLU A 70 17.45 3.37 -0.35
C GLU A 70 17.88 4.83 -0.23
N GLY A 71 17.73 5.39 0.97
CA GLY A 71 18.18 6.74 1.26
C GLY A 71 19.64 7.00 0.97
N THR A 72 20.46 5.98 0.98
CA THR A 72 21.89 6.05 0.63
C THR A 72 22.18 5.81 -0.86
N GLY A 73 21.20 5.41 -1.67
CA GLY A 73 21.37 5.11 -3.10
C GLY A 73 21.54 3.62 -3.42
N ALA A 74 21.56 2.74 -2.42
CA ALA A 74 21.59 1.30 -2.62
C ALA A 74 20.23 0.77 -3.12
N ILE A 75 20.22 -0.46 -3.62
CA ILE A 75 19.01 -1.20 -4.04
C ILE A 75 18.71 -2.29 -3.02
N SER A 76 17.44 -2.37 -2.60
CA SER A 76 16.95 -3.37 -1.67
C SER A 76 15.50 -3.80 -1.96
N HIS A 77 14.95 -4.69 -1.14
CA HIS A 77 13.55 -5.15 -1.20
C HIS A 77 13.15 -5.66 -2.59
N LEU A 78 14.07 -6.32 -3.30
CA LEU A 78 13.82 -6.80 -4.67
C LEU A 78 12.73 -7.87 -4.67
N SER A 79 11.53 -7.48 -5.09
CA SER A 79 10.29 -8.27 -5.07
C SER A 79 9.69 -8.36 -6.48
N VAL A 80 10.43 -8.94 -7.44
CA VAL A 80 10.02 -9.00 -8.86
C VAL A 80 9.47 -10.37 -9.29
N ARG A 81 9.42 -11.35 -8.35
CA ARG A 81 8.95 -12.71 -8.64
C ARG A 81 7.50 -12.97 -8.18
N ASN A 82 6.64 -11.94 -8.29
CA ASN A 82 5.22 -12.00 -7.89
C ASN A 82 5.01 -12.38 -6.40
N SER A 83 6.00 -12.11 -5.56
CA SER A 83 5.96 -12.35 -4.12
C SER A 83 6.77 -11.28 -3.41
N PRO A 84 6.39 -10.87 -2.20
CA PRO A 84 7.23 -10.03 -1.35
C PRO A 84 8.56 -10.72 -1.03
N ASP A 85 9.65 -9.94 -0.96
CA ASP A 85 10.94 -10.36 -0.44
C ASP A 85 11.66 -9.14 0.18
N MET A 86 11.30 -8.84 1.45
CA MET A 86 11.67 -7.59 2.11
C MET A 86 13.16 -7.52 2.46
N PHE A 87 13.80 -8.65 2.64
CA PHE A 87 15.22 -8.71 2.98
C PHE A 87 16.13 -9.03 1.79
N ASN A 88 15.58 -8.98 0.57
CA ASN A 88 16.35 -9.23 -0.64
C ASN A 88 17.12 -7.96 -1.06
N GLU A 89 18.40 -7.95 -0.69
CA GLU A 89 19.37 -6.98 -1.17
C GLU A 89 20.16 -7.63 -2.30
N PRO A 90 19.82 -7.37 -3.57
CA PRO A 90 20.54 -8.00 -4.67
C PRO A 90 21.99 -7.48 -4.71
N PRO A 91 22.97 -8.34 -5.04
CA PRO A 91 24.38 -7.93 -5.10
C PRO A 91 24.65 -7.10 -6.36
N VAL A 92 24.13 -5.88 -6.38
CA VAL A 92 24.24 -4.89 -7.46
C VAL A 92 24.79 -3.59 -6.92
N PHE A 93 25.51 -2.84 -7.75
CA PHE A 93 25.99 -1.49 -7.40
C PHE A 93 26.41 -0.72 -8.66
N ALA A 94 26.17 0.59 -8.62
CA ALA A 94 26.79 1.51 -9.55
C ALA A 94 28.13 2.00 -8.99
N ALA A 95 29.11 2.30 -9.83
CA ALA A 95 30.39 2.86 -9.41
C ALA A 95 30.91 3.90 -10.40
N ILE A 96 31.79 4.77 -9.90
CA ILE A 96 32.49 5.79 -10.69
C ILE A 96 33.98 5.74 -10.34
N SER A 97 34.83 5.88 -11.36
CA SER A 97 36.26 6.11 -11.19
C SER A 97 36.69 7.35 -11.95
N VAL A 98 37.70 8.08 -11.45
CA VAL A 98 38.26 9.29 -12.05
C VAL A 98 39.72 8.99 -12.44
N LYS A 99 40.02 8.92 -13.73
CA LYS A 99 41.33 8.41 -14.23
C LYS A 99 42.54 9.21 -13.72
N GLN A 100 42.35 10.50 -13.47
CA GLN A 100 43.43 11.40 -13.03
C GLN A 100 43.66 11.37 -11.50
N ILE A 101 42.81 10.67 -10.72
CA ILE A 101 42.90 10.63 -9.27
C ILE A 101 43.12 9.18 -8.82
N PRO A 102 44.25 8.83 -8.23
CA PRO A 102 44.50 7.50 -7.67
C PRO A 102 43.49 7.17 -6.56
N ASN A 103 43.08 5.93 -6.48
CA ASN A 103 42.11 5.45 -5.45
C ASN A 103 40.78 6.22 -5.44
N SER A 104 40.36 6.75 -6.59
CA SER A 104 39.13 7.53 -6.74
C SER A 104 37.87 6.71 -6.87
N ALA A 105 37.98 5.39 -7.10
CA ALA A 105 36.81 4.55 -7.30
C ALA A 105 35.88 4.59 -6.07
N ARG A 106 34.60 4.86 -6.32
CA ARG A 106 33.53 4.85 -5.30
C ARG A 106 32.29 4.15 -5.85
N VAL A 107 31.68 3.33 -5.02
CA VAL A 107 30.30 2.94 -5.22
C VAL A 107 29.43 4.20 -5.09
N LEU A 108 28.47 4.36 -5.99
CA LEU A 108 27.55 5.51 -6.03
C LEU A 108 26.45 5.36 -4.98
N GLU A 109 26.89 5.18 -3.76
CA GLU A 109 26.08 5.03 -2.56
C GLU A 109 26.73 5.79 -1.40
N GLY A 110 25.93 6.26 -0.45
CA GLY A 110 26.37 6.82 0.83
C GLY A 110 26.82 5.76 1.84
N PRO A 111 27.09 6.19 3.09
CA PRO A 111 27.53 5.30 4.16
C PRO A 111 26.51 4.19 4.45
N VAL A 112 26.99 2.96 4.58
CA VAL A 112 26.13 1.80 4.94
C VAL A 112 25.60 1.97 6.37
N PRO A 113 24.27 1.88 6.59
CA PRO A 113 23.69 1.94 7.93
C PRO A 113 24.27 0.87 8.88
N ALA A 114 24.47 1.23 10.14
CA ALA A 114 25.10 0.33 11.13
C ALA A 114 24.28 -0.97 11.35
N TRP A 115 22.96 -0.85 11.34
CA TRP A 115 22.08 -1.99 11.54
C TRP A 115 22.25 -3.07 10.44
N LYS A 116 22.51 -2.70 9.20
CA LYS A 116 22.82 -3.65 8.12
C LYS A 116 24.07 -4.47 8.42
N LYS A 117 25.09 -3.84 9.02
CA LYS A 117 26.36 -4.50 9.29
C LYS A 117 26.33 -5.41 10.52
N PHE A 118 25.58 -5.05 11.56
CA PHE A 118 25.69 -5.66 12.88
C PHE A 118 24.39 -6.21 13.47
N GLY A 119 23.24 -5.97 12.86
CA GLY A 119 21.94 -6.31 13.44
C GLY A 119 21.07 -7.22 12.59
N HIS A 120 21.58 -7.81 11.50
CA HIS A 120 20.78 -8.63 10.62
C HIS A 120 21.18 -10.11 10.64
N ARG A 121 20.42 -10.95 9.96
CA ARG A 121 20.74 -12.36 9.72
C ARG A 121 22.12 -12.46 9.06
N ASP A 122 22.91 -13.43 9.47
CA ASP A 122 24.28 -13.71 8.98
C ASP A 122 25.35 -12.63 9.34
N ALA A 123 25.03 -11.63 10.15
CA ALA A 123 26.01 -10.65 10.63
C ALA A 123 27.21 -11.31 11.35
N GLY A 124 26.99 -12.41 12.10
CA GLY A 124 28.03 -13.20 12.74
C GLY A 124 29.00 -13.90 11.78
N LEU A 125 28.60 -14.06 10.50
CA LEU A 125 29.45 -14.59 9.44
C LEU A 125 30.17 -13.48 8.64
N GLY A 126 30.00 -12.20 9.01
CA GLY A 126 30.59 -11.05 8.34
C GLY A 126 29.93 -10.69 7.01
N SER A 127 28.67 -11.12 6.78
CA SER A 127 27.86 -10.79 5.62
C SER A 127 28.56 -11.08 4.28
N PRO A 128 28.88 -12.35 4.00
CA PRO A 128 29.71 -12.72 2.86
C PRO A 128 29.05 -12.34 1.52
N GLY A 129 29.81 -11.66 0.68
CA GLY A 129 29.35 -11.25 -0.65
C GLY A 129 28.55 -9.95 -0.70
N ALA A 130 28.35 -9.29 0.43
CA ALA A 130 27.77 -7.94 0.48
C ALA A 130 28.75 -6.91 -0.15
N THR A 131 28.19 -5.88 -0.80
CA THR A 131 28.98 -4.80 -1.42
C THR A 131 29.54 -3.81 -0.40
N TRP A 132 29.21 -3.95 0.89
CA TRP A 132 29.43 -2.97 1.95
C TRP A 132 30.92 -2.71 2.26
N GLY A 133 31.80 -3.62 1.90
CA GLY A 133 33.24 -3.47 2.04
C GLY A 133 33.89 -2.58 0.98
N LEU A 134 33.16 -2.15 -0.05
CA LEU A 134 33.69 -1.30 -1.10
C LEU A 134 33.67 0.20 -0.70
N PRO A 135 34.64 1.01 -1.16
CA PRO A 135 34.65 2.46 -0.93
C PRO A 135 33.42 3.16 -1.47
N ARG A 136 32.82 4.05 -0.68
CA ARG A 136 31.58 4.79 -0.97
C ARG A 136 31.75 6.29 -0.76
N PHE A 137 30.75 7.04 -1.25
CA PHE A 137 30.61 8.45 -0.92
C PHE A 137 30.40 8.64 0.59
N ARG A 138 30.92 9.76 1.13
CA ARG A 138 30.90 10.01 2.57
C ARG A 138 29.61 10.61 3.08
N GLU A 139 28.88 11.29 2.20
CA GLU A 139 27.62 11.98 2.53
C GLU A 139 26.53 11.60 1.51
N ALA A 140 25.32 11.43 2.02
CA ALA A 140 24.12 11.21 1.22
C ALA A 140 22.96 12.02 1.79
N GLU A 141 22.06 12.41 0.90
CA GLU A 141 20.80 13.07 1.20
C GLU A 141 19.73 12.47 0.29
N PHE A 142 18.54 12.17 0.82
CA PHE A 142 17.42 11.62 0.06
C PHE A 142 16.23 12.58 0.07
N LEU A 143 15.61 12.81 -1.10
CA LEU A 143 14.38 13.59 -1.24
C LEU A 143 13.35 12.78 -2.01
N ALA A 144 12.18 12.57 -1.40
CA ALA A 144 11.05 11.98 -2.10
C ALA A 144 10.22 13.05 -2.82
N ARG A 145 9.92 12.79 -4.07
CA ARG A 145 8.92 13.52 -4.88
C ARG A 145 8.13 12.51 -5.68
N PHE A 146 7.34 11.70 -4.96
CA PHE A 146 6.62 10.58 -5.56
C PHE A 146 6.01 10.95 -6.94
N PRO A 147 6.23 10.13 -7.99
CA PRO A 147 6.87 8.79 -8.02
C PRO A 147 8.40 8.80 -8.18
N PHE A 148 9.08 9.90 -7.93
CA PHE A 148 10.53 10.05 -8.00
C PHE A 148 11.15 10.03 -6.60
N GLY A 149 12.25 9.26 -6.44
CA GLY A 149 13.15 9.31 -5.29
C GLY A 149 14.50 9.88 -5.75
N GLU A 150 15.04 10.87 -5.04
CA GLU A 150 16.24 11.59 -5.44
C GLU A 150 17.33 11.44 -4.36
N VAL A 151 18.53 10.99 -4.75
CA VAL A 151 19.68 10.87 -3.87
C VAL A 151 20.77 11.85 -4.33
N THR A 152 21.28 12.64 -3.40
CA THR A 152 22.46 13.48 -3.62
C THR A 152 23.65 12.90 -2.86
N LEU A 153 24.76 12.64 -3.58
CA LEU A 153 25.99 12.12 -2.99
C LEU A 153 27.11 13.15 -3.05
N ARG A 154 27.87 13.28 -1.96
CA ARG A 154 29.03 14.18 -1.86
C ARG A 154 30.21 13.48 -1.19
N ASP A 155 31.41 13.73 -1.75
CA ASP A 155 32.67 13.32 -1.17
C ASP A 155 33.73 14.43 -1.40
N LYS A 156 34.31 14.95 -0.30
CA LYS A 156 35.30 16.04 -0.37
C LYS A 156 36.59 15.62 -1.11
N GLU A 157 36.86 14.32 -1.19
CA GLU A 157 38.03 13.79 -1.91
C GLU A 157 37.81 13.67 -3.41
N LEU A 158 36.55 13.74 -3.86
CA LEU A 158 36.18 13.67 -5.28
C LEU A 158 35.57 14.98 -5.73
N PRO A 159 36.14 15.63 -6.76
CA PRO A 159 35.57 16.88 -7.27
C PRO A 159 34.41 16.59 -8.26
N LEU A 160 33.39 15.89 -7.76
CA LEU A 160 32.25 15.41 -8.53
C LEU A 160 30.98 15.49 -7.68
N ASP A 161 30.01 16.26 -8.13
CA ASP A 161 28.65 16.18 -7.60
C ASP A 161 27.90 15.07 -8.32
N VAL A 162 27.16 14.27 -7.54
CA VAL A 162 26.36 13.15 -8.09
C VAL A 162 24.92 13.26 -7.61
N HIS A 163 24.00 13.17 -8.56
CA HIS A 163 22.58 13.05 -8.28
C HIS A 163 22.03 11.77 -8.92
N ILE A 164 21.23 11.03 -8.18
CA ILE A 164 20.55 9.81 -8.63
C ILE A 164 19.06 10.06 -8.55
N THR A 165 18.31 9.83 -9.62
CA THR A 165 16.85 9.87 -9.61
C THR A 165 16.32 8.50 -9.95
N GLY A 166 15.66 7.85 -8.99
CA GLY A 166 14.97 6.58 -9.19
C GLY A 166 13.48 6.80 -9.41
N TRP A 167 12.89 6.13 -10.41
CA TRP A 167 11.47 6.27 -10.70
C TRP A 167 10.92 5.12 -11.56
N SER A 168 9.61 4.99 -11.58
CA SER A 168 8.83 4.18 -12.51
C SER A 168 7.53 4.91 -12.86
N PRO A 169 6.85 4.58 -13.98
CA PRO A 169 5.63 5.27 -14.38
C PRO A 169 4.57 5.23 -13.29
N PHE A 170 3.93 6.39 -13.06
CA PHE A 170 2.74 6.55 -12.23
C PHE A 170 1.92 7.70 -12.78
N ILE A 171 0.87 7.37 -13.51
CA ILE A 171 0.07 8.31 -14.28
C ILE A 171 -1.39 8.07 -13.90
N PRO A 172 -1.97 8.88 -13.01
CA PRO A 172 -3.39 8.74 -12.67
C PRO A 172 -4.26 8.64 -13.93
N THR A 173 -5.24 7.74 -13.90
CA THR A 173 -6.13 7.33 -14.98
C THR A 173 -5.54 6.36 -16.02
N ASP A 174 -4.22 6.26 -16.13
CA ASP A 174 -3.53 5.31 -17.00
C ASP A 174 -2.99 4.11 -16.21
N ALA A 175 -3.88 3.16 -15.94
CA ALA A 175 -3.55 1.96 -15.17
C ALA A 175 -2.54 1.06 -15.91
N ASP A 176 -2.57 1.01 -17.24
CA ASP A 176 -1.74 0.12 -18.03
C ASP A 176 -0.27 0.55 -17.99
N ASN A 177 0.03 1.81 -18.31
CA ASN A 177 1.40 2.32 -18.21
C ASN A 177 1.91 2.37 -16.75
N SER A 178 1.02 2.57 -15.78
CA SER A 178 1.38 2.52 -14.35
C SER A 178 1.58 1.11 -13.80
N SER A 179 1.27 0.06 -14.58
CA SER A 179 1.46 -1.36 -14.24
C SER A 179 2.62 -2.02 -14.98
N MET A 180 3.50 -1.25 -15.61
CA MET A 180 4.65 -1.77 -16.35
C MET A 180 5.69 -2.38 -15.40
N PRO A 181 6.28 -3.56 -15.71
CA PRO A 181 7.36 -4.16 -14.94
C PRO A 181 8.71 -3.48 -15.25
N VAL A 182 8.81 -2.19 -14.90
CA VAL A 182 9.96 -1.36 -15.26
C VAL A 182 10.35 -0.39 -14.14
N GLY A 183 11.59 0.07 -14.20
CA GLY A 183 12.11 1.16 -13.41
C GLY A 183 13.27 1.85 -14.11
N ALA A 184 13.69 3.00 -13.60
CA ALA A 184 14.88 3.69 -14.09
C ALA A 184 15.67 4.31 -12.94
N LEU A 185 16.99 4.34 -13.11
CA LEU A 185 17.92 5.12 -12.32
C LEU A 185 18.65 6.10 -13.23
N GLU A 186 18.48 7.38 -13.00
CA GLU A 186 19.14 8.44 -13.76
C GLU A 186 20.31 8.97 -12.93
N TYR A 187 21.53 8.76 -13.41
CA TYR A 187 22.74 9.25 -12.77
C TYR A 187 23.20 10.54 -13.45
N SER A 188 23.25 11.64 -12.73
CA SER A 188 23.76 12.94 -13.18
C SER A 188 25.07 13.26 -12.49
N PHE A 189 26.10 13.57 -13.28
CA PHE A 189 27.46 13.87 -12.84
C PHE A 189 27.83 15.28 -13.24
N ARG A 190 28.32 16.07 -12.29
CA ARG A 190 28.85 17.43 -12.55
C ARG A 190 30.29 17.54 -12.07
N ASN A 191 31.19 17.91 -12.99
CA ASN A 191 32.58 18.17 -12.65
C ASN A 191 32.69 19.52 -11.91
N VAL A 192 32.97 19.47 -10.61
CA VAL A 192 33.18 20.68 -9.79
C VAL A 192 34.66 21.06 -9.63
N SER A 193 35.58 20.40 -10.36
CA SER A 193 36.98 20.76 -10.42
C SER A 193 37.23 21.92 -11.38
N THR A 194 38.46 22.44 -11.37
CA THR A 194 38.96 23.45 -12.32
C THR A 194 39.61 22.83 -13.56
N LYS A 195 39.60 21.51 -13.67
CA LYS A 195 40.29 20.76 -14.79
C LYS A 195 39.28 19.88 -15.52
N THR A 196 39.58 19.59 -16.78
CA THR A 196 38.92 18.51 -17.54
C THR A 196 39.31 17.17 -16.94
N MET A 197 38.31 16.30 -16.65
CA MET A 197 38.49 15.02 -15.99
C MET A 197 37.84 13.90 -16.81
N ASP A 198 38.48 12.72 -16.83
CA ASP A 198 37.98 11.51 -17.49
C ASP A 198 37.40 10.57 -16.44
N TYR A 199 36.19 10.11 -16.71
CA TYR A 199 35.43 9.26 -15.82
C TYR A 199 35.08 7.94 -16.47
N VAL A 200 34.89 6.91 -15.66
CA VAL A 200 34.26 5.68 -16.08
C VAL A 200 33.14 5.35 -15.08
N PHE A 201 31.92 5.47 -15.57
CA PHE A 201 30.74 4.95 -14.85
C PHE A 201 30.63 3.45 -15.13
N SER A 202 30.21 2.66 -14.14
CA SER A 202 29.83 1.28 -14.32
C SER A 202 28.59 0.92 -13.50
N TYR A 203 27.79 -0.02 -14.02
CA TYR A 203 26.74 -0.69 -13.27
C TYR A 203 27.00 -2.19 -13.26
N ASN A 204 27.02 -2.79 -12.10
CA ASN A 204 27.57 -4.10 -11.85
C ASN A 204 26.54 -4.96 -11.13
N ALA A 205 26.27 -6.17 -11.61
CA ALA A 205 25.28 -7.06 -11.03
C ALA A 205 25.73 -8.51 -11.05
N ARG A 206 25.61 -9.23 -9.93
CA ARG A 206 25.53 -10.68 -9.97
C ARG A 206 24.22 -11.10 -10.62
N ASN A 207 24.13 -12.34 -11.12
CA ASN A 207 22.85 -12.85 -11.59
C ASN A 207 21.95 -13.19 -10.38
N PHE A 208 21.20 -12.20 -9.92
CA PHE A 208 20.26 -12.33 -8.81
C PHE A 208 18.92 -12.99 -9.20
N MET A 209 18.71 -13.25 -10.49
CA MET A 209 17.54 -14.02 -10.94
C MET A 209 17.73 -15.53 -10.74
N THR A 210 18.94 -15.99 -10.43
CA THR A 210 19.22 -17.39 -10.10
C THR A 210 18.58 -17.76 -8.76
N LEU A 211 17.77 -18.81 -8.78
CA LEU A 211 17.17 -19.37 -7.56
C LEU A 211 18.18 -20.23 -6.80
N PRO A 212 18.19 -20.20 -5.44
CA PRO A 212 19.19 -20.91 -4.63
C PRO A 212 19.26 -22.42 -4.87
N ASP A 213 18.12 -23.05 -5.17
CA ASP A 213 18.01 -24.50 -5.37
C ASP A 213 18.34 -24.95 -6.79
N GLU A 214 18.59 -23.99 -7.71
CA GLU A 214 18.76 -24.23 -9.15
C GLU A 214 20.20 -24.06 -9.63
N ARG A 215 21.20 -24.34 -8.78
CA ARG A 215 22.62 -24.23 -9.15
C ARG A 215 23.04 -25.04 -10.39
N GLN A 216 22.18 -25.96 -10.84
CA GLN A 216 22.41 -26.80 -12.03
C GLN A 216 21.51 -26.42 -13.23
N ALA A 217 20.52 -25.55 -13.04
CA ALA A 217 19.74 -25.03 -14.16
C ALA A 217 20.56 -24.08 -15.01
N ALA A 218 20.21 -23.97 -16.30
CA ALA A 218 20.91 -23.08 -17.25
C ALA A 218 20.74 -21.61 -16.83
N ASN A 219 21.62 -21.18 -15.93
CA ASN A 219 21.73 -19.82 -15.45
C ASN A 219 22.68 -19.05 -16.35
N HIS A 220 22.17 -18.09 -17.11
CA HIS A 220 22.98 -17.37 -18.08
C HIS A 220 22.66 -15.87 -18.10
N ILE A 221 23.58 -15.10 -18.67
CA ILE A 221 23.42 -13.67 -18.90
C ILE A 221 23.38 -13.45 -20.41
N LYS A 222 22.22 -12.92 -20.86
CA LYS A 222 21.98 -12.65 -22.29
C LYS A 222 22.40 -11.23 -22.67
N SER A 223 22.59 -10.98 -23.93
CA SER A 223 22.81 -9.64 -24.48
C SER A 223 21.47 -8.96 -24.76
N ILE A 224 21.42 -7.66 -24.48
CA ILE A 224 20.39 -6.73 -24.96
C ILE A 224 21.11 -5.48 -25.48
N HIS A 225 20.46 -4.70 -26.34
CA HIS A 225 21.09 -3.47 -26.84
C HIS A 225 21.44 -2.51 -25.71
N GLY A 226 22.72 -2.17 -25.57
CA GLY A 226 23.23 -1.26 -24.54
C GLY A 226 23.28 -1.85 -23.10
N GLY A 227 23.19 -3.18 -22.95
CA GLY A 227 23.21 -3.79 -21.64
C GLY A 227 23.18 -5.32 -21.64
N PHE A 228 22.64 -5.87 -20.55
CA PHE A 228 22.56 -7.31 -20.32
C PHE A 228 21.24 -7.71 -19.67
N VAL A 229 20.89 -8.98 -19.80
CA VAL A 229 19.72 -9.59 -19.16
C VAL A 229 20.21 -10.70 -18.23
N LEU A 230 19.90 -10.56 -16.95
CA LEU A 230 20.07 -11.62 -15.96
C LEU A 230 18.91 -12.61 -16.11
N SER A 231 19.20 -13.86 -16.36
CA SER A 231 18.20 -14.87 -16.72
C SER A 231 18.26 -16.09 -15.82
N GLN A 232 17.07 -16.63 -15.52
CA GLN A 232 16.84 -17.94 -14.96
C GLN A 232 15.82 -18.64 -15.84
N ASP A 233 16.14 -19.81 -16.37
CA ASP A 233 15.20 -20.59 -17.15
C ASP A 233 14.22 -21.35 -16.23
N GLY A 234 13.01 -21.55 -16.74
CA GLY A 234 12.04 -22.50 -16.18
C GLY A 234 12.11 -23.85 -16.92
N THR A 235 11.45 -24.84 -16.34
CA THR A 235 11.25 -26.14 -17.02
C THR A 235 9.76 -26.34 -17.32
N SER A 236 9.41 -27.40 -18.08
CA SER A 236 8.00 -27.77 -18.31
C SER A 236 7.27 -28.13 -17.02
N GLU A 237 7.98 -28.65 -16.01
CA GLU A 237 7.46 -29.04 -14.71
C GLU A 237 7.40 -27.86 -13.70
N ALA A 238 8.22 -26.82 -13.92
CA ALA A 238 8.34 -25.66 -13.07
C ALA A 238 8.54 -24.35 -13.90
N PRO A 239 7.53 -23.96 -14.70
CA PRO A 239 7.60 -22.76 -15.54
C PRO A 239 7.73 -21.47 -14.72
N GLU A 240 7.25 -21.45 -13.48
CA GLU A 240 7.33 -20.32 -12.56
C GLU A 240 8.74 -19.96 -12.12
N LYS A 241 9.72 -20.83 -12.36
CA LYS A 241 11.14 -20.54 -12.11
C LYS A 241 11.72 -19.59 -13.12
N LYS A 242 11.11 -19.50 -14.32
CA LYS A 242 11.54 -18.55 -15.36
C LYS A 242 11.47 -17.12 -14.83
N GLY A 243 12.53 -16.37 -15.10
CA GLY A 243 12.58 -14.95 -14.81
C GLY A 243 13.75 -14.28 -15.48
N ASP A 244 13.48 -13.16 -16.12
CA ASP A 244 14.45 -12.32 -16.80
C ASP A 244 14.42 -10.91 -16.20
N PHE A 245 15.62 -10.29 -16.04
CA PHE A 245 15.77 -8.90 -15.58
C PHE A 245 16.82 -8.20 -16.47
N ALA A 246 16.38 -7.25 -17.28
CA ALA A 246 17.21 -6.46 -18.17
C ALA A 246 17.72 -5.19 -17.48
N ILE A 247 18.99 -4.86 -17.70
CA ILE A 247 19.67 -3.64 -17.23
C ILE A 247 20.43 -3.07 -18.42
N TYR A 248 20.06 -1.87 -18.86
CA TYR A 248 20.61 -1.31 -20.10
C TYR A 248 20.55 0.22 -20.12
N THR A 249 21.30 0.82 -21.04
CA THR A 249 21.33 2.27 -21.28
C THR A 249 21.35 2.57 -22.79
N SER A 250 20.81 3.70 -23.19
CA SER A 250 20.87 4.20 -24.55
C SER A 250 22.14 5.03 -24.84
N ASP A 251 23.12 5.10 -23.92
CA ASP A 251 24.37 5.83 -24.11
C ASP A 251 25.20 5.16 -25.18
N ALA A 252 25.58 5.92 -26.25
CA ALA A 252 26.26 5.39 -27.40
C ALA A 252 27.67 4.86 -27.09
N GLY A 253 28.29 5.27 -25.98
CA GLY A 253 29.61 4.83 -25.54
C GLY A 253 29.62 3.60 -24.64
N VAL A 254 28.45 2.94 -24.43
CA VAL A 254 28.33 1.80 -23.52
C VAL A 254 29.13 0.59 -24.03
N VAL A 255 29.85 -0.05 -23.08
CA VAL A 255 30.57 -1.31 -23.30
C VAL A 255 30.12 -2.31 -22.27
N VAL A 256 29.87 -3.56 -22.67
CA VAL A 256 29.26 -4.57 -21.78
C VAL A 256 30.18 -5.77 -21.57
N ASP A 257 30.43 -6.10 -20.31
CA ASP A 257 31.02 -7.37 -19.87
C ASP A 257 29.87 -8.30 -19.41
N HIS A 258 29.56 -9.30 -20.24
CA HIS A 258 28.47 -10.25 -19.95
C HIS A 258 28.91 -11.43 -19.07
N CYS A 259 30.19 -11.53 -18.75
CA CYS A 259 30.69 -12.62 -17.91
C CYS A 259 31.89 -12.17 -17.09
N TRP A 260 31.68 -11.91 -15.81
CA TRP A 260 32.79 -11.67 -14.89
C TRP A 260 33.75 -12.88 -14.87
N PHE A 261 34.95 -12.65 -14.29
CA PHE A 261 35.94 -13.71 -14.14
C PHE A 261 35.33 -14.92 -13.42
N ARG A 262 35.47 -16.12 -14.00
CA ARG A 262 35.00 -17.37 -13.39
C ARG A 262 36.11 -17.97 -12.52
N GLY A 263 36.03 -17.73 -11.21
CA GLY A 263 36.94 -18.23 -10.20
C GLY A 263 36.22 -18.79 -8.98
N GLY A 264 36.98 -19.25 -8.04
CA GLY A 264 36.43 -19.69 -6.77
C GLY A 264 36.16 -18.52 -5.80
N TRP A 265 35.45 -18.79 -4.70
CA TRP A 265 35.23 -17.87 -3.60
C TRP A 265 34.66 -16.50 -4.08
N TRP A 266 35.40 -15.41 -3.81
CA TRP A 266 35.03 -14.05 -4.20
C TRP A 266 35.79 -13.54 -5.43
N ASP A 267 36.52 -14.39 -6.15
CA ASP A 267 37.34 -13.99 -7.31
C ASP A 267 36.54 -13.20 -8.36
N PRO A 268 35.29 -13.58 -8.73
CA PRO A 268 34.52 -12.82 -9.71
C PRO A 268 34.32 -11.36 -9.28
N PHE A 269 33.95 -11.17 -8.02
CA PHE A 269 33.70 -9.85 -7.44
C PHE A 269 34.98 -9.02 -7.28
N SER A 270 36.06 -9.64 -6.78
CA SER A 270 37.36 -8.99 -6.61
C SER A 270 37.93 -8.52 -7.94
N MET A 271 37.81 -9.35 -9.01
CA MET A 271 38.27 -9.00 -10.35
C MET A 271 37.43 -7.89 -10.98
N ALA A 272 36.11 -7.90 -10.79
CA ALA A 272 35.21 -6.82 -11.21
C ALA A 272 35.62 -5.49 -10.55
N TRP A 273 35.83 -5.49 -9.23
CA TRP A 273 36.25 -4.29 -8.52
C TRP A 273 37.64 -3.81 -8.94
N ASN A 274 38.62 -4.68 -9.12
CA ASN A 274 39.95 -4.31 -9.64
C ASN A 274 39.90 -3.60 -10.98
N ASN A 275 38.99 -4.00 -11.89
CA ASN A 275 38.80 -3.32 -13.17
C ASN A 275 38.22 -1.90 -12.97
N ILE A 276 37.25 -1.74 -12.04
CA ILE A 276 36.65 -0.46 -11.71
C ILE A 276 37.68 0.49 -11.10
N GLU A 277 38.50 0.03 -10.14
CA GLU A 277 39.58 0.83 -9.55
C GLU A 277 40.56 1.38 -10.56
N LYS A 278 40.87 0.59 -11.58
CA LYS A 278 41.79 0.98 -12.67
C LYS A 278 41.09 1.80 -13.77
N GLY A 279 39.80 2.07 -13.66
CA GLY A 279 39.01 2.73 -14.71
C GLY A 279 39.05 1.97 -16.04
N GLN A 280 39.13 0.65 -15.98
CA GLN A 280 39.17 -0.21 -17.17
C GLN A 280 37.76 -0.44 -17.71
N VAL A 281 37.66 -0.42 -19.04
CA VAL A 281 36.43 -0.77 -19.74
C VAL A 281 36.67 -2.14 -20.40
N LYS A 282 35.81 -3.11 -20.15
CA LYS A 282 35.97 -4.48 -20.57
C LYS A 282 34.75 -4.94 -21.37
N ALA A 283 34.99 -5.52 -22.55
CA ALA A 283 33.96 -6.14 -23.36
C ALA A 283 34.12 -7.67 -23.32
N VAL A 284 33.07 -8.38 -22.90
CA VAL A 284 33.04 -9.84 -22.93
C VAL A 284 31.69 -10.29 -23.50
N ALA A 285 31.76 -11.21 -24.47
CA ALA A 285 30.58 -11.79 -25.08
C ALA A 285 29.77 -12.65 -24.05
N PRO A 286 28.46 -12.80 -24.22
CA PRO A 286 27.66 -13.72 -23.43
C PRO A 286 28.21 -15.16 -23.49
N VAL A 287 28.04 -15.89 -22.40
CA VAL A 287 28.36 -17.31 -22.28
C VAL A 287 27.07 -18.11 -22.02
N GLU A 288 27.04 -19.36 -22.49
CA GLU A 288 25.81 -20.18 -22.39
C GLU A 288 25.38 -20.48 -20.96
N LYS A 289 26.32 -20.55 -20.00
CA LYS A 289 26.04 -20.85 -18.59
C LYS A 289 27.19 -20.39 -17.68
N ASP A 290 26.93 -20.44 -16.40
CA ASP A 290 27.89 -20.17 -15.32
C ASP A 290 28.49 -18.75 -15.40
N ALA A 291 27.68 -17.76 -15.82
CA ALA A 291 28.05 -16.35 -15.76
C ALA A 291 27.80 -15.82 -14.33
N PRO A 292 28.86 -15.49 -13.56
CA PRO A 292 28.69 -15.08 -12.14
C PRO A 292 28.13 -13.66 -12.00
N GLY A 293 28.23 -12.84 -13.01
CA GLY A 293 27.74 -11.48 -13.05
C GLY A 293 28.11 -10.77 -14.34
N ALA A 294 27.57 -9.59 -14.55
CA ALA A 294 27.82 -8.71 -15.70
C ALA A 294 28.06 -7.26 -15.25
N SER A 295 28.69 -6.49 -16.13
CA SER A 295 28.88 -5.04 -15.95
C SER A 295 28.62 -4.31 -17.25
N LEU A 296 28.06 -3.12 -17.17
CA LEU A 296 28.09 -2.14 -18.25
C LEU A 296 28.98 -0.96 -17.84
N PHE A 297 29.73 -0.43 -18.81
CA PHE A 297 30.65 0.69 -18.60
C PHE A 297 30.31 1.82 -19.55
N VAL A 298 30.33 3.06 -19.06
CA VAL A 298 30.20 4.27 -19.87
C VAL A 298 31.35 5.20 -19.54
N PRO A 299 32.41 5.23 -20.41
CA PRO A 299 33.49 6.20 -20.29
C PRO A 299 33.02 7.57 -20.79
N PHE A 300 33.40 8.65 -20.14
CA PHE A 300 33.09 10.03 -20.54
C PHE A 300 34.10 11.04 -19.98
N THR A 301 34.12 12.23 -20.60
CA THR A 301 35.01 13.34 -20.21
C THR A 301 34.14 14.55 -19.90
N LEU A 302 34.41 15.27 -18.78
CA LEU A 302 33.75 16.51 -18.44
C LEU A 302 34.77 17.65 -18.24
N LYS A 303 34.48 18.78 -18.88
CA LYS A 303 35.15 20.07 -18.60
C LYS A 303 34.68 20.62 -17.25
N PRO A 304 35.38 21.62 -16.67
CA PRO A 304 34.91 22.31 -15.46
C PRO A 304 33.47 22.79 -15.60
N GLY A 305 32.61 22.43 -14.64
CA GLY A 305 31.18 22.78 -14.59
C GLY A 305 30.27 22.01 -15.56
N GLU A 306 30.82 21.18 -16.46
CA GLU A 306 30.03 20.36 -17.40
C GLU A 306 29.32 19.22 -16.70
N GLU A 307 28.17 18.83 -17.24
CA GLU A 307 27.33 17.77 -16.72
C GLU A 307 27.13 16.63 -17.72
N LYS A 308 27.05 15.41 -17.24
CA LYS A 308 26.65 14.21 -17.99
C LYS A 308 25.53 13.51 -17.25
N LYS A 309 24.49 13.15 -17.99
CA LYS A 309 23.41 12.27 -17.49
C LYS A 309 23.50 10.91 -18.17
N ILE A 310 23.46 9.85 -17.38
CA ILE A 310 23.37 8.45 -17.84
C ILE A 310 22.04 7.91 -17.33
N VAL A 311 21.20 7.43 -18.23
CA VAL A 311 19.92 6.80 -17.91
C VAL A 311 20.10 5.29 -17.92
N LEU A 312 19.95 4.66 -16.77
CA LEU A 312 19.90 3.22 -16.64
C LEU A 312 18.44 2.77 -16.61
N MET A 313 18.04 2.03 -17.61
CA MET A 313 16.70 1.44 -17.72
C MET A 313 16.71 0.00 -17.19
N MET A 314 15.66 -0.35 -16.48
CA MET A 314 15.44 -1.68 -15.93
C MET A 314 14.07 -2.20 -16.38
N ALA A 315 14.02 -3.46 -16.77
CA ALA A 315 12.79 -4.15 -17.15
C ALA A 315 12.85 -5.59 -16.68
N TRP A 316 11.75 -6.16 -16.24
CA TRP A 316 11.70 -7.56 -15.81
C TRP A 316 10.50 -8.30 -16.40
N TYR A 317 10.63 -9.62 -16.48
CA TYR A 317 9.60 -10.48 -17.02
C TYR A 317 9.59 -11.83 -16.29
N VAL A 318 8.58 -12.04 -15.46
CA VAL A 318 8.34 -13.28 -14.69
C VAL A 318 6.88 -13.70 -14.94
N PRO A 319 6.61 -14.38 -16.07
CA PRO A 319 5.26 -14.55 -16.61
C PRO A 319 4.42 -15.59 -15.87
N ASP A 320 5.06 -16.56 -15.22
CA ASP A 320 4.40 -17.68 -14.58
C ASP A 320 4.58 -17.66 -13.06
N THR A 321 3.60 -18.17 -12.33
CA THR A 321 3.63 -18.31 -10.88
C THR A 321 3.04 -19.65 -10.47
N HIS A 322 3.29 -20.05 -9.22
CA HIS A 322 2.58 -21.14 -8.56
C HIS A 322 1.51 -20.61 -7.58
N LEU A 323 1.19 -19.32 -7.66
CA LEU A 323 0.23 -18.70 -6.73
C LEU A 323 -1.18 -19.15 -7.06
N ARG A 324 -1.76 -19.89 -6.13
CA ARG A 324 -3.18 -20.26 -6.06
C ARG A 324 -3.60 -20.11 -4.61
N ILE A 325 -4.38 -19.09 -4.34
CA ILE A 325 -4.69 -18.62 -3.00
C ILE A 325 -6.19 -18.59 -2.79
N GLY A 326 -6.63 -18.78 -1.54
CA GLY A 326 -8.03 -18.84 -1.17
C GLY A 326 -8.63 -20.24 -1.35
N ASP A 327 -9.84 -20.42 -0.80
CA ASP A 327 -10.53 -21.69 -0.77
C ASP A 327 -11.01 -22.13 -2.16
N GLU A 328 -10.98 -23.42 -2.41
CA GLU A 328 -11.62 -24.01 -3.58
C GLU A 328 -13.13 -24.04 -3.36
N PRO A 329 -13.94 -23.81 -4.41
CA PRO A 329 -15.39 -23.96 -4.32
C PRO A 329 -15.70 -25.37 -3.85
N THR A 330 -16.39 -25.50 -2.73
CA THR A 330 -16.83 -26.81 -2.25
C THR A 330 -17.86 -27.38 -3.20
N SER A 331 -17.47 -28.47 -3.88
CA SER A 331 -18.31 -29.44 -4.61
C SER A 331 -19.53 -28.95 -5.43
N PRO A 332 -19.84 -29.56 -6.59
CA PRO A 332 -20.82 -29.09 -7.56
C PRO A 332 -22.32 -29.08 -7.13
N LYS A 333 -22.60 -29.14 -5.85
CA LYS A 333 -23.99 -29.03 -5.36
C LYS A 333 -24.52 -27.59 -5.34
N ASP A 334 -23.66 -26.59 -5.43
CA ASP A 334 -24.08 -25.19 -5.61
C ASP A 334 -24.05 -24.85 -7.11
N SER A 335 -24.93 -25.50 -7.85
CA SER A 335 -25.03 -25.45 -9.32
C SER A 335 -25.52 -24.11 -9.88
N THR A 336 -25.64 -23.09 -9.05
CA THR A 336 -26.07 -21.74 -9.48
C THR A 336 -24.92 -20.83 -9.86
N VAL A 337 -23.68 -21.22 -9.54
CA VAL A 337 -22.48 -20.47 -9.95
C VAL A 337 -21.91 -21.14 -11.20
N PRO A 338 -21.75 -20.42 -12.33
CA PRO A 338 -21.09 -20.97 -13.50
C PRO A 338 -19.69 -21.48 -13.12
N ASP A 339 -19.34 -22.69 -13.56
CA ASP A 339 -17.99 -23.24 -13.39
C ASP A 339 -16.98 -22.42 -14.21
N LEU A 340 -16.54 -21.28 -13.64
CA LEU A 340 -15.56 -20.40 -14.23
C LEU A 340 -14.14 -20.96 -14.17
N SER A 341 -13.91 -22.07 -13.44
CA SER A 341 -12.60 -22.75 -13.43
C SER A 341 -12.20 -23.24 -14.82
N ARG A 342 -13.19 -23.53 -15.68
CA ARG A 342 -12.98 -23.88 -17.10
C ARG A 342 -12.66 -22.69 -17.99
N GLN A 343 -12.86 -21.46 -17.52
CA GLN A 343 -12.61 -20.24 -18.30
C GLN A 343 -11.29 -19.54 -17.92
N LEU A 344 -10.62 -19.99 -16.85
CA LEU A 344 -9.33 -19.42 -16.47
C LEU A 344 -8.25 -19.93 -17.43
N PRO A 345 -7.47 -19.03 -18.04
CA PRO A 345 -6.38 -19.41 -18.96
C PRO A 345 -5.24 -20.17 -18.25
N SER A 346 -5.22 -20.19 -16.92
CA SER A 346 -4.24 -20.88 -16.09
C SER A 346 -4.84 -21.28 -14.75
N LEU A 347 -4.39 -22.42 -14.22
CA LEU A 347 -4.68 -22.84 -12.85
C LEU A 347 -4.11 -21.89 -11.81
N TYR A 348 -2.99 -21.23 -12.13
CA TYR A 348 -2.24 -20.33 -11.26
C TYR A 348 -2.37 -18.87 -11.73
N HIS A 349 -2.13 -17.95 -10.84
CA HIS A 349 -2.03 -16.54 -11.17
C HIS A 349 -0.97 -16.29 -12.25
N LYS A 350 -1.30 -15.41 -13.19
CA LYS A 350 -0.33 -14.79 -14.12
C LYS A 350 -0.45 -13.28 -14.00
N PRO A 351 0.67 -12.56 -13.93
CA PRO A 351 0.65 -11.10 -13.84
C PRO A 351 0.13 -10.48 -15.14
N TRP A 352 -0.52 -9.34 -15.04
CA TRP A 352 -1.14 -8.65 -16.17
C TRP A 352 -0.16 -8.37 -17.31
N TYR A 353 1.07 -7.97 -17.00
CA TYR A 353 2.05 -7.63 -18.04
C TYR A 353 2.38 -8.83 -18.96
N SER A 354 2.20 -10.06 -18.48
CA SER A 354 2.36 -11.26 -19.32
C SER A 354 1.25 -11.43 -20.37
N SER A 355 0.14 -10.67 -20.26
CA SER A 355 -0.88 -10.58 -21.32
C SER A 355 -0.53 -9.55 -22.39
N LYS A 356 0.45 -8.68 -22.14
CA LYS A 356 0.84 -7.58 -23.04
C LYS A 356 2.16 -7.83 -23.75
N PHE A 357 3.08 -8.53 -23.11
CA PHE A 357 4.44 -8.76 -23.60
C PHE A 357 4.73 -10.25 -23.68
N SER A 358 5.55 -10.64 -24.66
CA SER A 358 6.00 -12.02 -24.85
C SER A 358 7.21 -12.39 -24.01
N ASP A 359 8.06 -11.41 -23.70
CA ASP A 359 9.36 -11.59 -23.07
C ASP A 359 9.91 -10.25 -22.54
N VAL A 360 11.09 -10.29 -21.93
CA VAL A 360 11.75 -9.09 -21.40
C VAL A 360 12.23 -8.12 -22.49
N ASP A 361 12.55 -8.61 -23.69
CA ASP A 361 12.97 -7.76 -24.82
C ASP A 361 11.81 -6.90 -25.33
N ALA A 362 10.59 -7.46 -25.36
CA ALA A 362 9.37 -6.72 -25.69
C ALA A 362 9.07 -5.64 -24.63
N VAL A 363 9.23 -5.94 -23.33
CA VAL A 363 9.10 -4.95 -22.27
C VAL A 363 10.14 -3.83 -22.43
N ALA A 364 11.41 -4.19 -22.63
CA ALA A 364 12.51 -3.24 -22.74
C ALA A 364 12.37 -2.34 -23.98
N SER A 365 11.91 -2.90 -25.10
CA SER A 365 11.65 -2.14 -26.33
C SER A 365 10.57 -1.10 -26.13
N TYR A 366 9.41 -1.52 -25.56
CA TYR A 366 8.32 -0.60 -25.24
C TYR A 366 8.80 0.49 -24.26
N TRP A 367 9.54 0.12 -23.21
CA TRP A 367 10.08 1.05 -22.22
C TRP A 367 11.02 2.08 -22.84
N SER A 368 11.92 1.64 -23.71
CA SER A 368 12.84 2.55 -24.42
C SER A 368 12.12 3.53 -25.33
N GLU A 369 11.13 3.05 -26.08
CA GLU A 369 10.35 3.85 -27.03
C GLU A 369 9.53 4.93 -26.32
N HIS A 370 8.89 4.58 -25.20
CA HIS A 370 7.99 5.49 -24.48
C HIS A 370 8.62 6.19 -23.27
N TYR A 371 9.91 5.98 -23.00
CA TYR A 371 10.59 6.49 -21.81
C TYR A 371 10.35 7.98 -21.54
N ASN A 372 10.60 8.82 -22.53
CA ASN A 372 10.48 10.28 -22.37
C ASN A 372 9.03 10.72 -22.17
N GLU A 373 8.10 10.09 -22.85
CA GLU A 373 6.67 10.39 -22.73
C GLU A 373 6.16 10.01 -21.34
N LEU A 374 6.40 8.79 -20.89
CA LEU A 374 5.98 8.28 -19.59
C LEU A 374 6.64 9.05 -18.42
N ARG A 375 7.92 9.44 -18.64
CA ARG A 375 8.60 10.33 -17.69
C ARG A 375 7.94 11.68 -17.59
N GLY A 376 7.57 12.24 -18.72
CA GLY A 376 6.86 13.54 -18.81
C GLY A 376 5.53 13.50 -18.09
N TYR A 377 4.72 12.48 -18.30
CA TYR A 377 3.41 12.33 -17.62
C TYR A 377 3.56 12.08 -16.12
N SER A 378 4.52 11.26 -15.71
CA SER A 378 4.82 11.02 -14.29
C SER A 378 5.34 12.29 -13.60
N ALA A 379 6.16 13.10 -14.29
CA ALA A 379 6.62 14.39 -13.79
C ALA A 379 5.45 15.41 -13.71
N ALA A 380 4.54 15.40 -14.69
CA ALA A 380 3.35 16.25 -14.67
C ALA A 380 2.43 15.92 -13.47
N PHE A 381 2.28 14.64 -13.13
CA PHE A 381 1.60 14.22 -11.89
C PHE A 381 2.33 14.74 -10.65
N ARG A 382 3.64 14.48 -10.53
CA ARG A 382 4.47 14.99 -9.43
C ARG A 382 4.28 16.49 -9.25
N ASP A 383 4.47 17.24 -10.32
CA ASP A 383 4.43 18.72 -10.26
C ASP A 383 3.03 19.23 -9.90
N ALA A 384 1.96 18.58 -10.37
CA ALA A 384 0.60 18.92 -9.99
C ALA A 384 0.32 18.59 -8.51
N PHE A 385 0.78 17.44 -8.03
CA PHE A 385 0.59 17.00 -6.65
C PHE A 385 1.34 17.90 -5.64
N TYR A 386 2.64 18.13 -5.88
CA TYR A 386 3.49 18.94 -4.98
C TYR A 386 3.30 20.46 -5.15
N LYS A 387 2.51 20.89 -6.11
CA LYS A 387 2.06 22.31 -6.20
C LYS A 387 1.02 22.66 -5.12
N SER A 388 0.79 21.78 -4.19
CA SER A 388 -0.11 21.96 -3.07
C SER A 388 0.35 23.08 -2.12
N THR A 389 -0.63 23.82 -1.56
CA THR A 389 -0.41 24.76 -0.45
C THR A 389 -0.94 24.20 0.88
N LEU A 390 -1.28 22.93 0.91
CA LEU A 390 -1.69 22.23 2.12
C LEU A 390 -0.50 22.02 3.07
N PRO A 391 -0.75 21.70 4.35
CA PRO A 391 0.33 21.44 5.30
C PRO A 391 1.28 20.35 4.80
N PRO A 392 2.61 20.51 4.94
CA PRO A 392 3.59 19.58 4.38
C PRO A 392 3.50 18.18 4.97
N GLU A 393 3.10 18.03 6.24
CA GLU A 393 2.84 16.74 6.87
C GLU A 393 1.71 15.96 6.18
N VAL A 394 0.75 16.65 5.57
CA VAL A 394 -0.34 16.04 4.80
C VAL A 394 0.15 15.56 3.45
N THR A 395 0.91 16.41 2.74
CA THR A 395 1.51 16.05 1.45
C THR A 395 2.43 14.85 1.60
N GLU A 396 3.27 14.83 2.64
CA GLU A 396 4.16 13.71 2.96
C GLU A 396 3.39 12.43 3.29
N ALA A 397 2.35 12.50 4.15
CA ALA A 397 1.55 11.33 4.53
C ALA A 397 0.87 10.68 3.32
N ILE A 398 0.34 11.49 2.41
CA ILE A 398 -0.30 10.97 1.19
C ILE A 398 0.75 10.35 0.26
N ALA A 399 1.82 11.09 -0.06
CA ALA A 399 2.87 10.61 -0.96
C ALA A 399 3.54 9.32 -0.46
N ALA A 400 3.79 9.22 0.85
CA ALA A 400 4.33 8.04 1.49
C ALA A 400 3.45 6.81 1.28
N ASN A 401 2.13 6.96 1.41
CA ASN A 401 1.19 5.85 1.30
C ASN A 401 0.77 5.53 -0.14
N LEU A 402 1.03 6.41 -1.12
CA LEU A 402 0.91 6.05 -2.54
C LEU A 402 1.92 4.97 -2.96
N THR A 403 3.01 4.79 -2.24
CA THR A 403 3.99 3.71 -2.48
C THR A 403 3.38 2.32 -2.32
N ILE A 404 2.29 2.17 -1.56
CA ILE A 404 1.53 0.92 -1.42
C ILE A 404 1.10 0.40 -2.80
N LEU A 405 0.69 1.29 -3.71
CA LEU A 405 0.29 0.91 -5.07
C LEU A 405 1.46 0.44 -5.95
N LYS A 406 2.72 0.65 -5.53
CA LYS A 406 3.92 0.14 -6.20
C LYS A 406 4.54 -1.05 -5.48
N SER A 407 4.04 -1.39 -4.31
CA SER A 407 4.56 -2.47 -3.46
C SER A 407 3.97 -3.83 -3.86
N PRO A 408 4.55 -4.95 -3.39
CA PRO A 408 3.99 -6.28 -3.65
C PRO A 408 2.68 -6.57 -2.89
N THR A 409 2.17 -5.62 -2.11
CA THR A 409 0.80 -5.70 -1.55
C THR A 409 -0.26 -5.78 -2.65
N VAL A 410 -0.02 -5.17 -3.81
CA VAL A 410 -0.98 -5.15 -4.90
C VAL A 410 -0.56 -6.07 -6.05
N MET A 411 -1.54 -6.67 -6.68
CA MET A 411 -1.39 -7.53 -7.85
C MET A 411 -2.39 -7.13 -8.93
N ARG A 412 -2.05 -7.41 -10.17
CA ARG A 412 -2.93 -7.25 -11.31
C ARG A 412 -2.95 -8.54 -12.11
N GLN A 413 -4.12 -9.17 -12.19
CA GLN A 413 -4.29 -10.45 -12.83
C GLN A 413 -4.24 -10.33 -14.37
N TYR A 414 -3.97 -11.42 -15.07
CA TYR A 414 -3.81 -11.51 -16.53
C TYR A 414 -4.92 -10.81 -17.33
N ASP A 415 -6.18 -10.88 -16.86
CA ASP A 415 -7.34 -10.22 -17.46
C ASP A 415 -7.47 -8.73 -17.14
N GLY A 416 -6.53 -8.16 -16.41
CA GLY A 416 -6.45 -6.74 -16.02
C GLY A 416 -7.12 -6.41 -14.71
N ARG A 417 -7.82 -7.35 -14.06
CA ARG A 417 -8.47 -7.10 -12.76
C ARG A 417 -7.43 -6.90 -11.65
N PHE A 418 -7.73 -5.97 -10.78
CA PHE A 418 -6.96 -5.71 -9.57
C PHE A 418 -7.26 -6.75 -8.48
N TRP A 419 -6.25 -7.19 -7.79
CA TRP A 419 -6.32 -8.04 -6.61
C TRP A 419 -5.22 -7.62 -5.62
N ALA A 420 -5.44 -7.78 -4.32
CA ALA A 420 -4.45 -7.35 -3.35
C ALA A 420 -4.41 -8.23 -2.09
N TRP A 421 -3.26 -8.19 -1.44
CA TRP A 421 -3.11 -8.49 -0.04
C TRP A 421 -3.60 -7.30 0.81
N GLU A 422 -3.73 -7.47 2.12
CA GLU A 422 -3.88 -6.33 3.04
C GLU A 422 -2.55 -5.57 3.21
N GLY A 423 -1.45 -6.31 3.23
CA GLY A 423 -0.08 -5.86 3.31
C GLY A 423 0.89 -6.94 2.84
N SER A 424 2.18 -6.71 2.99
CA SER A 424 3.22 -7.69 2.66
C SER A 424 3.90 -8.19 3.94
N GLY A 425 3.95 -9.50 4.15
CA GLY A 425 4.90 -10.09 5.10
C GLY A 425 6.32 -10.04 4.53
N ASP A 426 7.30 -10.55 5.28
CA ASP A 426 8.72 -10.48 4.86
C ASP A 426 8.98 -11.24 3.55
N SER A 427 8.29 -12.35 3.32
CA SER A 427 8.44 -13.21 2.12
C SER A 427 7.12 -13.78 1.60
N TRP A 428 5.99 -13.29 2.07
CA TRP A 428 4.65 -13.69 1.65
C TRP A 428 3.71 -12.49 1.72
N GLY A 429 2.55 -12.55 1.05
CA GLY A 429 1.50 -11.55 1.23
C GLY A 429 0.75 -11.76 2.54
N SER A 430 0.48 -10.70 3.29
CA SER A 430 -0.29 -10.76 4.52
C SER A 430 -1.79 -10.65 4.22
N CYS A 431 -2.59 -11.59 4.72
CA CYS A 431 -4.05 -11.56 4.63
C CYS A 431 -4.59 -11.32 3.21
N HIS A 432 -4.87 -12.39 2.50
CA HIS A 432 -5.22 -12.38 1.08
C HIS A 432 -6.60 -11.81 0.75
N GLY A 433 -6.83 -11.55 -0.52
CA GLY A 433 -8.16 -11.52 -1.13
C GLY A 433 -8.80 -10.15 -1.23
N SER A 434 -8.06 -9.05 -1.33
CA SER A 434 -8.62 -7.68 -1.42
C SER A 434 -9.65 -7.43 -0.31
N CYS A 435 -9.29 -7.81 0.92
CA CYS A 435 -10.17 -7.86 2.08
C CYS A 435 -11.07 -6.62 2.17
N THR A 436 -12.38 -6.82 2.07
CA THR A 436 -13.34 -5.71 1.88
C THR A 436 -13.32 -4.69 2.99
N HIS A 437 -13.16 -5.12 4.25
CA HIS A 437 -13.16 -4.22 5.39
C HIS A 437 -11.84 -3.44 5.55
N VAL A 438 -10.70 -3.97 5.10
CA VAL A 438 -9.43 -3.23 5.07
C VAL A 438 -9.40 -2.26 3.90
N TRP A 439 -9.81 -2.72 2.71
CA TRP A 439 -9.86 -1.87 1.51
C TRP A 439 -10.98 -0.82 1.52
N ASN A 440 -11.86 -0.83 2.52
CA ASN A 440 -12.76 0.30 2.80
C ASN A 440 -12.03 1.59 3.13
N TYR A 441 -10.89 1.50 3.80
CA TYR A 441 -10.08 2.66 4.18
C TYR A 441 -9.24 3.22 3.03
N ALA A 442 -8.91 2.40 2.03
CA ALA A 442 -8.04 2.76 0.92
C ALA A 442 -8.74 3.73 -0.05
N GLN A 443 -8.51 5.04 0.09
CA GLN A 443 -9.17 6.05 -0.73
C GLN A 443 -8.38 6.44 -1.99
N ALA A 444 -7.07 6.19 -2.04
CA ALA A 444 -6.24 6.63 -3.16
C ALA A 444 -6.61 5.96 -4.50
N LEU A 445 -6.87 4.64 -4.48
CA LEU A 445 -7.11 3.86 -5.71
C LEU A 445 -8.33 4.36 -6.49
N SER A 446 -9.44 4.66 -5.82
CA SER A 446 -10.69 5.11 -6.44
C SER A 446 -10.55 6.45 -7.19
N HIS A 447 -9.69 7.32 -6.71
CA HIS A 447 -9.46 8.64 -7.30
C HIS A 447 -8.36 8.63 -8.37
N LEU A 448 -7.34 7.81 -8.19
CA LEU A 448 -6.19 7.78 -9.11
C LEU A 448 -6.36 6.77 -10.25
N PHE A 449 -6.95 5.60 -9.94
CA PHE A 449 -7.16 4.51 -10.90
C PHE A 449 -8.58 3.93 -10.80
N PRO A 450 -9.62 4.72 -11.15
CA PRO A 450 -11.01 4.31 -10.98
C PRO A 450 -11.37 3.00 -11.71
N SER A 451 -10.70 2.69 -12.83
CA SER A 451 -10.90 1.42 -13.56
C SER A 451 -10.48 0.21 -12.74
N LEU A 452 -9.38 0.31 -11.98
CA LEU A 452 -8.92 -0.77 -11.09
C LEU A 452 -9.84 -0.93 -9.88
N GLU A 453 -10.26 0.17 -9.26
CA GLU A 453 -11.22 0.14 -8.14
C GLU A 453 -12.57 -0.46 -8.57
N ARG A 454 -13.09 -0.09 -9.74
CA ARG A 454 -14.32 -0.71 -10.27
C ARG A 454 -14.17 -2.20 -10.53
N SER A 455 -12.97 -2.68 -10.88
CA SER A 455 -12.73 -4.12 -11.02
C SER A 455 -12.89 -4.86 -9.69
N LEU A 456 -12.52 -4.23 -8.55
CA LEU A 456 -12.81 -4.77 -7.22
C LEU A 456 -14.32 -4.86 -6.97
N ARG A 457 -15.07 -3.79 -7.29
CA ARG A 457 -16.56 -3.81 -7.15
C ARG A 457 -17.18 -4.93 -7.98
N ASN A 458 -16.74 -5.09 -9.23
CA ASN A 458 -17.24 -6.16 -10.09
C ASN A 458 -16.96 -7.54 -9.50
N THR A 459 -15.79 -7.74 -8.91
CA THR A 459 -15.40 -9.01 -8.26
C THR A 459 -16.21 -9.25 -6.98
N GLU A 460 -16.37 -8.24 -6.12
CA GLU A 460 -17.14 -8.36 -4.87
C GLU A 460 -18.60 -8.75 -5.11
N PHE A 461 -19.27 -8.09 -6.05
CA PHE A 461 -20.67 -8.37 -6.40
C PHE A 461 -20.83 -9.47 -7.45
N GLY A 462 -19.73 -9.94 -8.05
CA GLY A 462 -19.67 -11.04 -9.00
C GLY A 462 -19.29 -12.35 -8.33
N GLU A 463 -17.99 -12.60 -8.26
CA GLU A 463 -17.42 -13.87 -7.80
C GLU A 463 -17.53 -14.08 -6.29
N SER A 464 -17.51 -13.01 -5.48
CA SER A 464 -17.53 -13.09 -4.02
C SER A 464 -18.94 -13.07 -3.41
N GLN A 465 -19.99 -12.93 -4.24
CA GLN A 465 -21.39 -12.90 -3.79
C GLN A 465 -22.15 -14.13 -4.27
N ASN A 466 -22.85 -14.80 -3.36
CA ASN A 466 -23.76 -15.90 -3.71
C ASN A 466 -25.19 -15.43 -4.12
N ALA A 467 -26.05 -16.37 -4.43
CA ALA A 467 -27.43 -16.10 -4.84
C ALA A 467 -28.28 -15.41 -3.77
N ASP A 468 -27.98 -15.64 -2.48
CA ASP A 468 -28.67 -15.06 -1.32
C ASP A 468 -28.20 -13.65 -0.95
N GLY A 469 -27.15 -13.14 -1.60
CA GLY A 469 -26.56 -11.84 -1.35
C GLY A 469 -25.45 -11.83 -0.28
N HIS A 470 -25.09 -12.99 0.28
CA HIS A 470 -23.93 -13.12 1.17
C HIS A 470 -22.65 -12.87 0.39
N GLN A 471 -21.77 -12.01 0.89
CA GLN A 471 -20.43 -11.77 0.34
C GLN A 471 -19.35 -12.35 1.24
N THR A 472 -18.39 -13.05 0.63
CA THR A 472 -17.13 -13.33 1.30
C THR A 472 -16.29 -12.07 1.31
N PHE A 473 -15.64 -11.77 2.43
CA PHE A 473 -14.79 -10.56 2.53
C PHE A 473 -13.40 -10.74 1.94
N ARG A 474 -13.09 -11.95 1.44
CA ARG A 474 -11.81 -12.31 0.79
C ARG A 474 -12.09 -12.98 -0.54
N THR A 475 -11.27 -12.63 -1.55
CA THR A 475 -11.36 -13.15 -2.92
C THR A 475 -10.17 -14.07 -3.20
N SER A 476 -10.40 -15.16 -3.92
CA SER A 476 -9.33 -16.07 -4.33
C SER A 476 -8.41 -15.48 -5.42
N LEU A 477 -7.19 -15.99 -5.52
CA LEU A 477 -6.26 -15.71 -6.63
C LEU A 477 -5.85 -17.02 -7.32
N PRO A 478 -6.01 -17.22 -8.64
CA PRO A 478 -6.75 -16.35 -9.56
C PRO A 478 -8.18 -16.09 -9.08
N ILE A 479 -8.74 -14.93 -9.49
CA ILE A 479 -10.10 -14.53 -9.11
C ILE A 479 -11.08 -15.56 -9.65
N ARG A 480 -11.85 -16.17 -8.74
CA ARG A 480 -12.85 -17.22 -9.00
C ARG A 480 -13.89 -17.21 -7.88
N PRO A 481 -15.06 -17.86 -8.07
CA PRO A 481 -16.00 -18.06 -6.99
C PRO A 481 -15.36 -18.74 -5.79
N VAL A 482 -15.79 -18.37 -4.58
CA VAL A 482 -15.24 -18.87 -3.31
C VAL A 482 -16.32 -19.57 -2.49
N ALA A 483 -15.92 -20.41 -1.53
CA ALA A 483 -16.83 -21.06 -0.62
C ALA A 483 -17.44 -20.06 0.38
N HIS A 484 -18.75 -20.15 0.59
CA HIS A 484 -19.50 -19.31 1.54
C HIS A 484 -19.67 -20.04 2.89
N ASN A 485 -18.56 -20.36 3.55
CA ASN A 485 -18.50 -21.20 4.76
C ASN A 485 -18.14 -20.41 6.03
N PHE A 486 -18.05 -19.08 5.93
CA PHE A 486 -17.75 -18.19 7.03
C PHE A 486 -18.71 -16.99 7.05
N TYR A 487 -18.66 -16.17 8.08
CA TYR A 487 -19.46 -14.96 8.20
C TYR A 487 -19.11 -13.92 7.12
N ALA A 488 -20.10 -13.17 6.66
CA ALA A 488 -19.81 -11.93 5.94
C ALA A 488 -19.28 -10.88 6.93
N ALA A 489 -18.33 -10.06 6.49
CA ALA A 489 -17.92 -8.90 7.26
C ALA A 489 -18.92 -7.76 7.08
N SER A 490 -19.55 -7.32 8.17
CA SER A 490 -20.64 -6.33 8.14
C SER A 490 -20.18 -4.98 7.59
N ASP A 491 -19.05 -4.48 8.09
CA ASP A 491 -18.41 -3.26 7.63
C ASP A 491 -17.90 -3.39 6.17
N GLY A 492 -17.41 -4.57 5.81
CA GLY A 492 -16.95 -4.86 4.45
C GLY A 492 -18.08 -4.84 3.43
N GLN A 493 -19.17 -5.58 3.69
CA GLN A 493 -20.31 -5.71 2.77
C GLN A 493 -21.10 -4.41 2.67
N LEU A 494 -21.40 -3.76 3.79
CA LEU A 494 -22.09 -2.45 3.83
C LEU A 494 -21.23 -1.36 3.17
N GLY A 495 -19.92 -1.35 3.45
CA GLY A 495 -18.97 -0.44 2.83
C GLY A 495 -18.85 -0.67 1.31
N GLY A 496 -18.93 -1.92 0.86
CA GLY A 496 -18.98 -2.27 -0.57
C GLY A 496 -20.17 -1.63 -1.29
N ILE A 497 -21.35 -1.65 -0.68
CA ILE A 497 -22.57 -0.98 -1.17
C ILE A 497 -22.33 0.53 -1.32
N MET A 498 -21.75 1.17 -0.28
CA MET A 498 -21.44 2.61 -0.31
C MET A 498 -20.40 2.94 -1.39
N LYS A 499 -19.40 2.07 -1.59
CA LYS A 499 -18.39 2.25 -2.62
C LYS A 499 -18.95 2.10 -4.03
N VAL A 500 -20.01 1.31 -4.27
CA VAL A 500 -20.71 1.31 -5.58
C VAL A 500 -21.26 2.68 -5.90
N TYR A 501 -21.89 3.36 -4.94
CA TYR A 501 -22.31 4.75 -5.11
C TYR A 501 -21.13 5.67 -5.44
N ARG A 502 -20.01 5.58 -4.69
CA ARG A 502 -18.80 6.37 -4.92
C ARG A 502 -18.26 6.16 -6.34
N GLU A 503 -18.10 4.90 -6.78
CA GLU A 503 -17.55 4.58 -8.11
C GLU A 503 -18.45 5.11 -9.23
N TRP A 504 -19.77 5.06 -9.06
CA TRP A 504 -20.70 5.68 -9.99
C TRP A 504 -20.51 7.19 -10.06
N ARG A 505 -20.41 7.88 -8.92
CA ARG A 505 -20.23 9.35 -8.88
C ARG A 505 -18.88 9.80 -9.44
N ILE A 506 -17.80 9.02 -9.23
CA ILE A 506 -16.46 9.30 -9.77
C ILE A 506 -16.42 9.06 -11.28
N SER A 507 -17.01 7.98 -11.77
CA SER A 507 -16.93 7.59 -13.19
C SER A 507 -17.97 8.26 -14.08
N GLY A 508 -19.15 8.60 -13.54
CA GLY A 508 -20.31 9.05 -14.31
C GLY A 508 -20.99 7.94 -15.13
N ASP A 509 -20.58 6.67 -14.93
CA ASP A 509 -21.06 5.54 -15.72
C ASP A 509 -22.37 4.96 -15.15
N SER A 510 -23.48 5.56 -15.57
CA SER A 510 -24.82 5.11 -15.15
C SER A 510 -25.25 3.80 -15.83
N ALA A 511 -24.61 3.40 -16.93
CA ALA A 511 -24.87 2.08 -17.52
C ALA A 511 -24.28 0.96 -16.64
N TRP A 512 -23.06 1.16 -16.14
CA TRP A 512 -22.46 0.26 -15.17
C TRP A 512 -23.30 0.17 -13.88
N LEU A 513 -23.74 1.30 -13.35
CA LEU A 513 -24.62 1.30 -12.17
C LEU A 513 -25.87 0.45 -12.41
N ARG A 514 -26.54 0.64 -13.55
CA ARG A 514 -27.75 -0.13 -13.89
C ARG A 514 -27.47 -1.64 -13.97
N GLY A 515 -26.30 -2.01 -14.48
CA GLY A 515 -25.89 -3.41 -14.59
C GLY A 515 -25.58 -4.09 -13.26
N ILE A 516 -24.95 -3.38 -12.31
CA ILE A 516 -24.53 -3.91 -11.02
C ILE A 516 -25.62 -3.83 -9.94
N TYR A 517 -26.54 -2.86 -10.03
CA TYR A 517 -27.54 -2.55 -9.01
C TYR A 517 -28.39 -3.75 -8.54
N PRO A 518 -28.86 -4.67 -9.41
CA PRO A 518 -29.62 -5.83 -8.94
C PRO A 518 -28.83 -6.73 -7.96
N ARG A 519 -27.50 -6.81 -8.11
CA ARG A 519 -26.64 -7.57 -7.21
C ARG A 519 -26.40 -6.79 -5.90
N VAL A 520 -26.25 -5.49 -6.00
CA VAL A 520 -26.11 -4.60 -4.82
C VAL A 520 -27.37 -4.64 -3.98
N LYS A 521 -28.57 -4.66 -4.62
CA LYS A 521 -29.84 -4.81 -3.93
C LYS A 521 -29.90 -6.13 -3.16
N LYS A 522 -29.55 -7.26 -3.79
CA LYS A 522 -29.48 -8.56 -3.11
C LYS A 522 -28.54 -8.53 -1.89
N SER A 523 -27.40 -7.85 -2.00
CA SER A 523 -26.46 -7.67 -0.90
C SER A 523 -27.09 -6.88 0.24
N MET A 524 -27.81 -5.80 -0.05
CA MET A 524 -28.51 -5.02 0.98
C MET A 524 -29.65 -5.81 1.64
N ASP A 525 -30.43 -6.56 0.83
CA ASP A 525 -31.49 -7.44 1.33
C ASP A 525 -30.93 -8.53 2.29
N TYR A 526 -29.71 -9.05 1.99
CA TYR A 526 -29.00 -9.94 2.90
C TYR A 526 -28.63 -9.23 4.21
N CYS A 527 -28.06 -8.04 4.15
CA CYS A 527 -27.66 -7.28 5.35
C CYS A 527 -28.84 -6.99 6.26
N ILE A 528 -29.99 -6.56 5.70
CA ILE A 528 -31.23 -6.30 6.45
C ILE A 528 -31.70 -7.59 7.12
N ARG A 529 -31.89 -8.65 6.35
CA ARG A 529 -32.41 -9.93 6.86
C ARG A 529 -31.51 -10.56 7.92
N THR A 530 -30.19 -10.40 7.79
CA THR A 530 -29.21 -11.08 8.64
C THR A 530 -28.90 -10.30 9.90
N TRP A 531 -28.79 -8.97 9.82
CA TRP A 531 -28.27 -8.16 10.93
C TRP A 531 -29.31 -7.24 11.56
N ASP A 532 -30.40 -6.92 10.84
CA ASP A 532 -31.55 -6.14 11.31
C ASP A 532 -32.90 -6.82 11.02
N PRO A 533 -33.07 -8.10 11.46
CA PRO A 533 -34.28 -8.88 11.13
C PRO A 533 -35.56 -8.33 11.75
N ARG A 534 -35.44 -7.44 12.73
CA ARG A 534 -36.58 -6.77 13.42
C ARG A 534 -36.94 -5.43 12.77
N HIS A 535 -36.14 -4.97 11.81
CA HIS A 535 -36.29 -3.68 11.14
C HIS A 535 -36.27 -2.49 12.14
N ASP A 536 -35.34 -2.55 13.10
CA ASP A 536 -35.11 -1.46 14.06
C ASP A 536 -34.14 -0.40 13.54
N GLY A 537 -33.54 -0.63 12.37
CA GLY A 537 -32.56 0.25 11.74
C GLY A 537 -31.16 0.13 12.35
N ALA A 538 -30.89 -0.92 13.13
CA ALA A 538 -29.63 -1.14 13.81
C ALA A 538 -29.07 -2.54 13.55
N VAL A 539 -27.74 -2.66 13.49
CA VAL A 539 -27.06 -3.97 13.35
C VAL A 539 -27.02 -4.62 14.73
N GLU A 540 -27.92 -5.56 14.98
CA GLU A 540 -28.10 -6.16 16.31
C GLU A 540 -27.55 -7.57 16.44
N GLU A 541 -27.77 -8.40 15.41
CA GLU A 541 -27.28 -9.79 15.39
C GLU A 541 -25.75 -9.79 15.37
N PRO A 542 -25.08 -10.84 15.87
CA PRO A 542 -23.61 -10.90 15.85
C PRO A 542 -23.07 -10.75 14.43
N HIS A 543 -22.07 -9.89 14.27
CA HIS A 543 -21.55 -9.50 12.98
C HIS A 543 -20.05 -9.39 13.01
N HIS A 544 -19.41 -10.10 12.07
CA HIS A 544 -17.98 -10.05 11.82
C HIS A 544 -17.56 -8.68 11.28
N ASN A 545 -16.35 -8.22 11.59
CA ASN A 545 -15.84 -6.91 11.19
C ASN A 545 -14.31 -6.88 11.13
N THR A 546 -13.75 -5.70 10.83
CA THR A 546 -12.32 -5.45 10.63
C THR A 546 -11.40 -5.83 11.80
N TYR A 547 -11.98 -6.15 12.95
CA TYR A 547 -11.24 -6.59 14.13
C TYR A 547 -11.18 -8.11 14.30
N ASP A 548 -11.56 -8.86 13.26
CA ASP A 548 -11.54 -10.34 13.22
C ASP A 548 -12.39 -11.00 14.32
N ILE A 549 -13.38 -10.29 14.82
CA ILE A 549 -14.31 -10.74 15.86
C ILE A 549 -15.74 -10.40 15.49
N GLU A 550 -16.70 -11.06 16.15
CA GLU A 550 -18.11 -10.69 16.06
C GLU A 550 -18.44 -9.70 17.20
N PHE A 551 -18.92 -8.53 16.82
CA PHE A 551 -19.61 -7.66 17.77
C PHE A 551 -21.02 -8.19 18.03
N TRP A 552 -21.40 -8.25 19.27
CA TRP A 552 -22.67 -8.73 19.77
C TRP A 552 -23.55 -7.55 20.23
N GLY A 553 -24.61 -7.28 19.51
CA GLY A 553 -25.49 -6.15 19.73
C GLY A 553 -25.08 -4.86 19.02
N PRO A 554 -25.98 -3.87 19.02
CA PRO A 554 -25.80 -2.65 18.26
C PRO A 554 -24.66 -1.78 18.77
N ASN A 555 -23.94 -1.17 17.84
CA ASN A 555 -22.77 -0.32 18.11
C ASN A 555 -22.66 0.81 17.09
N GLY A 556 -21.87 1.84 17.43
CA GLY A 556 -21.71 3.03 16.59
C GLY A 556 -21.06 2.75 15.25
N MET A 557 -20.02 1.90 15.21
CA MET A 557 -19.25 1.63 13.99
C MET A 557 -20.13 0.99 12.89
N THR A 558 -20.68 -0.17 13.16
CA THR A 558 -21.43 -0.94 12.15
C THR A 558 -22.82 -0.37 11.87
N THR A 559 -23.47 0.26 12.86
CA THR A 559 -24.75 0.95 12.62
C THR A 559 -24.55 2.17 11.72
N SER A 560 -23.45 2.93 11.85
CA SER A 560 -23.16 4.03 10.93
C SER A 560 -22.90 3.56 9.49
N PHE A 561 -22.26 2.39 9.30
CA PHE A 561 -22.16 1.74 7.98
C PHE A 561 -23.53 1.37 7.41
N TYR A 562 -24.39 0.81 8.24
CA TYR A 562 -25.74 0.42 7.82
C TYR A 562 -26.55 1.63 7.33
N LEU A 563 -26.50 2.74 8.07
CA LEU A 563 -27.14 3.99 7.67
C LEU A 563 -26.54 4.53 6.35
N GLY A 564 -25.23 4.53 6.19
CA GLY A 564 -24.57 4.95 4.96
C GLY A 564 -24.92 4.06 3.76
N ALA A 565 -25.05 2.75 3.95
CA ALA A 565 -25.49 1.82 2.92
C ALA A 565 -26.96 2.02 2.53
N LEU A 566 -27.86 2.22 3.50
CA LEU A 566 -29.27 2.56 3.25
C LEU A 566 -29.39 3.85 2.44
N GLU A 567 -28.63 4.89 2.79
CA GLU A 567 -28.63 6.17 2.05
C GLU A 567 -28.08 5.98 0.63
N SER A 568 -27.04 5.16 0.47
CA SER A 568 -26.52 4.82 -0.86
C SER A 568 -27.55 4.11 -1.74
N MET A 569 -28.27 3.13 -1.16
CA MET A 569 -29.34 2.42 -1.84
C MET A 569 -30.49 3.36 -2.22
N ARG A 570 -30.87 4.26 -1.30
CA ARG A 570 -31.87 5.28 -1.54
C ARG A 570 -31.49 6.20 -2.72
N ALA A 571 -30.25 6.69 -2.73
CA ALA A 571 -29.76 7.60 -3.77
C ALA A 571 -29.67 6.91 -5.14
N MET A 572 -29.11 5.70 -5.20
CA MET A 572 -29.01 4.91 -6.44
C MET A 572 -30.37 4.47 -6.93
N GLY A 573 -31.24 3.95 -6.04
CA GLY A 573 -32.59 3.48 -6.37
C GLY A 573 -33.47 4.58 -6.91
N LYS A 574 -33.50 5.75 -6.27
CA LYS A 574 -34.23 6.96 -6.80
C LYS A 574 -33.76 7.32 -8.20
N TYR A 575 -32.45 7.33 -8.45
CA TYR A 575 -31.93 7.61 -9.79
C TYR A 575 -32.36 6.58 -10.83
N LEU A 576 -32.47 5.32 -10.45
CA LEU A 576 -32.87 4.23 -11.34
C LEU A 576 -34.40 4.05 -11.47
N GLY A 577 -35.21 4.73 -10.63
CA GLY A 577 -36.66 4.61 -10.58
C GLY A 577 -37.14 3.35 -9.81
N GLU A 578 -36.33 2.84 -8.89
CA GLU A 578 -36.65 1.71 -8.02
C GLU A 578 -37.41 2.16 -6.76
N ASP A 579 -38.17 1.24 -6.16
CA ASP A 579 -38.78 1.45 -4.85
C ASP A 579 -37.70 1.48 -3.74
N VAL A 580 -37.71 2.52 -2.93
CA VAL A 580 -36.75 2.78 -1.84
C VAL A 580 -37.38 3.01 -0.47
N ASP A 581 -38.71 2.83 -0.34
CA ASP A 581 -39.46 3.18 0.88
C ASP A 581 -38.92 2.45 2.11
N LEU A 582 -38.57 1.15 1.99
CA LEU A 582 -37.98 0.39 3.09
C LEU A 582 -36.61 1.00 3.53
N TYR A 583 -35.79 1.45 2.59
CA TYR A 583 -34.49 2.04 2.92
C TYR A 583 -34.64 3.38 3.64
N GLU A 584 -35.64 4.19 3.25
CA GLU A 584 -35.97 5.45 3.94
C GLU A 584 -36.47 5.20 5.36
N GLU A 585 -37.39 4.24 5.52
CA GLU A 585 -37.93 3.88 6.83
C GLU A 585 -36.81 3.40 7.79
N LEU A 586 -35.98 2.45 7.36
CA LEU A 586 -34.89 1.90 8.16
C LEU A 586 -33.82 2.96 8.48
N TYR A 587 -33.52 3.84 7.53
CA TYR A 587 -32.58 4.94 7.73
C TYR A 587 -33.05 5.88 8.85
N GLU A 588 -34.31 6.32 8.82
CA GLU A 588 -34.86 7.23 9.85
C GLU A 588 -34.96 6.56 11.22
N LYS A 589 -35.36 5.28 11.27
CA LYS A 589 -35.37 4.51 12.51
C LYS A 589 -33.96 4.38 13.10
N GLY A 590 -33.01 3.96 12.28
CA GLY A 590 -31.64 3.72 12.72
C GLY A 590 -30.90 4.98 13.13
N ARG A 591 -31.09 6.09 12.41
CA ARG A 591 -30.59 7.39 12.82
C ARG A 591 -31.06 7.77 14.23
N LYS A 592 -32.36 7.68 14.45
CA LYS A 592 -32.96 7.96 15.78
C LYS A 592 -32.44 7.02 16.86
N PHE A 593 -32.31 5.72 16.51
CA PHE A 593 -31.78 4.71 17.45
C PHE A 593 -30.31 5.04 17.81
N MET A 594 -29.45 5.29 16.83
CA MET A 594 -28.05 5.61 17.05
C MET A 594 -27.88 6.86 17.91
N GLU A 595 -28.63 7.91 17.63
CA GLU A 595 -28.57 9.19 18.35
C GLU A 595 -29.08 9.13 19.78
N SER A 596 -30.11 8.28 20.07
CA SER A 596 -30.74 8.20 21.41
C SER A 596 -30.25 7.04 22.25
N GLN A 597 -29.81 5.93 21.62
CA GLN A 597 -29.50 4.70 22.32
C GLN A 597 -28.02 4.38 22.40
N LEU A 598 -27.22 4.83 21.40
CA LEU A 598 -25.79 4.52 21.34
C LEU A 598 -24.89 5.71 21.72
N PHE A 599 -25.43 6.93 21.80
CA PHE A 599 -24.66 8.10 22.22
C PHE A 599 -24.80 8.30 23.75
N ASN A 600 -23.68 8.21 24.49
CA ASN A 600 -23.67 8.30 25.96
C ASN A 600 -23.56 9.75 26.50
N GLY A 601 -23.72 10.76 25.61
CA GLY A 601 -23.54 12.18 25.92
C GLY A 601 -22.15 12.70 25.61
N GLU A 602 -21.18 11.83 25.24
CA GLU A 602 -19.81 12.21 24.92
C GLU A 602 -19.27 11.45 23.69
N TYR A 603 -19.56 10.17 23.59
CA TYR A 603 -19.16 9.35 22.44
C TYR A 603 -20.15 8.19 22.21
N PHE A 604 -20.06 7.55 21.03
CA PHE A 604 -20.86 6.39 20.68
C PHE A 604 -20.25 5.12 21.29
N ILE A 605 -21.13 4.24 21.81
CA ILE A 605 -20.80 3.01 22.53
C ILE A 605 -21.38 1.79 21.83
N GLN A 606 -21.02 0.60 22.32
CA GLN A 606 -21.69 -0.66 22.02
C GLN A 606 -22.65 -1.05 23.16
N LYS A 607 -23.86 -1.45 22.81
CA LYS A 607 -24.77 -2.14 23.71
C LYS A 607 -24.60 -3.64 23.53
N ILE A 608 -23.84 -4.28 24.42
CA ILE A 608 -23.60 -5.73 24.34
C ILE A 608 -24.92 -6.46 24.55
N GLN A 609 -25.30 -7.29 23.58
CA GLN A 609 -26.55 -8.07 23.60
C GLN A 609 -26.30 -9.46 23.05
N TRP A 610 -26.62 -10.52 23.79
CA TRP A 610 -26.48 -11.90 23.29
C TRP A 610 -27.71 -12.77 23.65
N LYS A 611 -28.76 -12.15 24.23
CA LYS A 611 -30.04 -12.81 24.55
C LYS A 611 -31.12 -12.24 23.67
N GLY A 612 -32.06 -13.09 23.26
CA GLY A 612 -33.16 -12.67 22.39
C GLY A 612 -32.79 -12.39 20.95
N LEU A 613 -31.63 -12.86 20.48
CA LEU A 613 -31.16 -12.83 19.10
C LEU A 613 -31.57 -14.13 18.37
N ASN A 614 -31.54 -14.07 17.04
CA ASN A 614 -31.74 -15.27 16.20
C ASN A 614 -30.48 -16.14 16.15
N ALA A 615 -29.31 -15.55 16.41
CA ALA A 615 -28.03 -16.24 16.41
C ALA A 615 -27.95 -17.28 17.54
N ALA A 616 -27.09 -18.28 17.30
CA ALA A 616 -26.73 -19.26 18.32
C ALA A 616 -26.08 -18.59 19.54
N ASP A 617 -26.09 -19.30 20.67
CA ASP A 617 -25.37 -18.88 21.88
C ASP A 617 -23.88 -18.54 21.56
N PRO A 618 -23.30 -17.53 22.24
CA PRO A 618 -21.90 -17.14 21.99
C PRO A 618 -20.86 -18.27 22.09
N VAL A 619 -21.08 -19.27 22.94
CA VAL A 619 -20.18 -20.44 23.06
C VAL A 619 -20.21 -21.30 21.78
N GLU A 620 -21.40 -21.49 21.20
CA GLU A 620 -21.57 -22.20 19.94
C GLU A 620 -21.03 -21.39 18.75
N ALA A 621 -21.31 -20.09 18.71
CA ALA A 621 -20.85 -19.20 17.66
C ALA A 621 -19.32 -19.10 17.64
N ALA A 622 -18.66 -19.05 18.79
CA ALA A 622 -17.21 -18.96 18.91
C ALA A 622 -16.44 -20.15 18.27
N ARG A 623 -17.10 -21.29 18.06
CA ARG A 623 -16.51 -22.44 17.36
C ARG A 623 -16.21 -22.17 15.88
N LYS A 624 -16.89 -21.17 15.31
CA LYS A 624 -16.76 -20.74 13.90
C LYS A 624 -16.01 -19.41 13.75
N SER A 625 -15.63 -18.77 14.87
CA SER A 625 -15.00 -17.46 14.89
C SER A 625 -13.47 -17.58 14.93
N PHE A 626 -12.76 -16.59 14.38
CA PHE A 626 -11.31 -16.45 14.51
C PHE A 626 -10.87 -16.27 15.97
N GLY A 627 -11.70 -15.66 16.83
CA GLY A 627 -11.42 -15.46 18.24
C GLY A 627 -11.30 -16.73 19.08
N GLY A 628 -11.42 -17.91 18.47
CA GLY A 628 -11.32 -19.22 19.12
C GLY A 628 -12.49 -19.56 20.02
N GLY A 629 -12.54 -20.80 20.50
CA GLY A 629 -13.57 -21.28 21.41
C GLY A 629 -13.48 -20.66 22.80
N TYR A 630 -14.47 -20.97 23.63
CA TYR A 630 -14.46 -20.61 25.05
C TYR A 630 -13.86 -21.74 25.89
N SER A 631 -12.83 -21.43 26.72
CA SER A 631 -12.40 -22.28 27.82
C SER A 631 -13.43 -22.28 28.96
N ALA A 632 -13.29 -23.19 29.91
CA ALA A 632 -14.19 -23.22 31.07
C ALA A 632 -14.17 -21.90 31.86
N GLU A 633 -13.01 -21.28 32.01
CA GLU A 633 -12.84 -19.99 32.65
C GLU A 633 -13.50 -18.86 31.85
N ALA A 634 -13.39 -18.88 30.50
CA ALA A 634 -14.03 -17.91 29.64
C ALA A 634 -15.57 -18.05 29.66
N VAL A 635 -16.12 -19.26 29.76
CA VAL A 635 -17.57 -19.47 29.93
C VAL A 635 -18.07 -18.86 31.24
N GLN A 636 -17.30 -18.96 32.34
CA GLN A 636 -17.67 -18.29 33.59
C GLN A 636 -17.70 -16.75 33.47
N LEU A 637 -16.73 -16.18 32.74
CA LEU A 637 -16.70 -14.73 32.46
C LEU A 637 -17.87 -14.30 31.57
N LEU A 638 -18.22 -15.12 30.54
CA LEU A 638 -19.38 -14.84 29.69
C LEU A 638 -20.70 -14.75 30.52
N GLN A 639 -20.90 -15.66 31.46
CA GLN A 639 -22.09 -15.63 32.33
C GLN A 639 -22.20 -14.34 33.13
N LYS A 640 -21.08 -13.75 33.51
CA LYS A 640 -20.99 -12.53 34.30
C LYS A 640 -20.94 -11.25 33.43
N GLU A 641 -20.18 -11.23 32.36
CA GLU A 641 -19.77 -10.03 31.61
C GLU A 641 -20.29 -9.99 30.16
N GLY A 642 -20.87 -11.08 29.67
CA GLY A 642 -21.25 -11.23 28.25
C GLY A 642 -20.15 -11.80 27.37
N PRO A 643 -20.34 -11.77 26.02
CA PRO A 643 -19.36 -12.26 25.07
C PRO A 643 -18.01 -11.58 25.23
N LYS A 644 -16.91 -12.34 25.06
CA LYS A 644 -15.55 -11.80 25.11
C LYS A 644 -15.28 -10.87 23.90
N TYR A 645 -14.27 -10.02 24.05
CA TYR A 645 -13.74 -9.13 23.01
C TYR A 645 -14.68 -8.01 22.57
N GLN A 646 -15.67 -7.68 23.39
CA GLN A 646 -16.55 -6.55 23.13
C GLN A 646 -15.95 -5.25 23.68
N TYR A 647 -16.21 -4.12 23.03
CA TYR A 647 -15.74 -2.84 23.57
C TYR A 647 -16.74 -2.17 24.53
N GLY A 648 -18.02 -2.50 24.45
CA GLY A 648 -19.05 -2.03 25.39
C GLY A 648 -19.05 -0.51 25.51
N THR A 649 -18.73 0.00 26.72
CA THR A 649 -18.64 1.44 27.03
C THR A 649 -17.33 2.10 26.60
N GLY A 650 -16.47 1.40 25.87
CA GLY A 650 -15.21 1.93 25.35
C GLY A 650 -15.41 3.05 24.33
N CYS A 651 -14.46 3.98 24.30
CA CYS A 651 -14.34 5.00 23.25
C CYS A 651 -13.52 4.42 22.10
N LEU A 652 -14.21 3.88 21.09
CA LEU A 652 -13.59 3.26 19.90
C LEU A 652 -13.19 4.33 18.91
N SER A 653 -11.96 4.31 18.41
CA SER A 653 -11.41 5.37 17.53
C SER A 653 -12.15 5.49 16.20
N ASP A 654 -12.48 4.38 15.58
CA ASP A 654 -13.31 4.33 14.37
C ASP A 654 -14.79 4.00 14.67
N GLY A 655 -15.24 4.35 15.87
CA GLY A 655 -16.60 4.07 16.37
C GLY A 655 -17.73 4.69 15.55
N VAL A 656 -17.44 5.52 14.57
CA VAL A 656 -18.37 6.10 13.58
C VAL A 656 -17.80 6.02 12.16
N LEU A 657 -17.10 4.94 11.85
CA LEU A 657 -16.40 4.74 10.57
C LEU A 657 -17.33 4.85 9.37
N GLY A 658 -18.57 4.32 9.45
CA GLY A 658 -19.54 4.42 8.36
C GLY A 658 -19.91 5.86 8.02
N SER A 659 -19.92 6.76 9.02
CA SER A 659 -20.08 8.19 8.81
C SER A 659 -18.92 8.80 8.00
N TRP A 660 -17.69 8.43 8.30
CA TRP A 660 -16.54 8.85 7.49
C TRP A 660 -16.62 8.33 6.05
N ILE A 661 -16.99 7.03 5.86
CA ILE A 661 -17.17 6.47 4.50
C ILE A 661 -18.26 7.25 3.75
N ALA A 662 -19.37 7.63 4.40
CA ALA A 662 -20.42 8.46 3.79
C ALA A 662 -19.84 9.78 3.28
N ARG A 663 -19.01 10.46 4.08
CA ARG A 663 -18.36 11.74 3.70
C ARG A 663 -17.46 11.56 2.48
N VAL A 664 -16.55 10.60 2.49
CA VAL A 664 -15.63 10.37 1.35
C VAL A 664 -16.34 9.81 0.09
N CYS A 665 -17.54 9.25 0.24
CA CYS A 665 -18.40 8.89 -0.89
C CYS A 665 -19.22 10.08 -1.42
N GLY A 666 -19.24 11.22 -0.73
CA GLY A 666 -20.03 12.38 -1.06
C GLY A 666 -21.51 12.26 -0.70
N LEU A 667 -21.84 11.38 0.24
CA LEU A 667 -23.15 11.23 0.85
C LEU A 667 -23.33 12.26 2.00
N PRO A 668 -24.58 12.61 2.37
CA PRO A 668 -24.81 13.39 3.58
C PRO A 668 -24.36 12.65 4.83
N GLU A 669 -24.08 13.40 5.90
CA GLU A 669 -23.77 12.82 7.21
C GLU A 669 -24.99 12.03 7.72
N PRO A 670 -24.86 10.72 7.99
CA PRO A 670 -26.01 9.89 8.36
C PRO A 670 -26.51 10.10 9.79
N VAL A 671 -25.75 10.80 10.63
CA VAL A 671 -26.03 11.03 12.06
C VAL A 671 -25.88 12.52 12.37
N ASP A 672 -26.39 12.98 13.49
CA ASP A 672 -26.24 14.38 13.94
C ASP A 672 -24.76 14.80 14.02
N THR A 673 -24.39 15.79 13.20
CA THR A 673 -23.02 16.29 13.07
C THR A 673 -22.40 16.73 14.39
N ALA A 674 -23.20 17.28 15.33
CA ALA A 674 -22.69 17.72 16.65
C ALA A 674 -22.26 16.51 17.50
N LYS A 675 -23.00 15.41 17.42
CA LYS A 675 -22.66 14.16 18.12
C LYS A 675 -21.46 13.46 17.50
N ILE A 676 -21.35 13.46 16.17
CA ILE A 676 -20.15 12.97 15.47
C ILE A 676 -18.93 13.77 15.89
N ARG A 677 -19.01 15.09 15.86
CA ARG A 677 -17.92 15.98 16.30
C ARG A 677 -17.52 15.75 17.75
N GLN A 678 -18.51 15.57 18.63
CA GLN A 678 -18.26 15.30 20.04
C GLN A 678 -17.56 13.95 20.25
N HIS A 679 -17.99 12.91 19.51
CA HIS A 679 -17.33 11.59 19.53
C HIS A 679 -15.86 11.71 19.11
N LEU A 680 -15.58 12.35 17.97
CA LEU A 680 -14.22 12.52 17.44
C LEU A 680 -13.32 13.32 18.39
N LEU A 681 -13.86 14.34 19.06
CA LEU A 681 -13.14 15.08 20.11
C LEU A 681 -12.86 14.22 21.34
N SER A 682 -13.76 13.28 21.68
CA SER A 682 -13.53 12.32 22.75
C SER A 682 -12.45 11.30 22.37
N VAL A 683 -12.44 10.82 21.14
CA VAL A 683 -11.36 9.98 20.57
C VAL A 683 -10.02 10.72 20.67
N TYR A 684 -9.94 11.94 20.16
CA TYR A 684 -8.73 12.77 20.27
C TYR A 684 -8.26 12.95 21.72
N LYS A 685 -9.18 13.22 22.65
CA LYS A 685 -8.88 13.46 24.06
C LYS A 685 -8.39 12.21 24.79
N TYR A 686 -9.02 11.06 24.55
CA TYR A 686 -8.81 9.87 25.37
C TYR A 686 -7.84 8.87 24.73
N ASN A 687 -7.83 8.77 23.39
CA ASN A 687 -7.08 7.76 22.69
C ASN A 687 -5.74 8.27 22.15
N LEU A 688 -5.59 9.58 21.83
CA LEU A 688 -4.30 10.12 21.39
C LEU A 688 -3.33 10.21 22.55
N LYS A 689 -2.24 9.43 22.46
CA LYS A 689 -1.13 9.46 23.40
C LYS A 689 0.06 10.18 22.76
N LYS A 690 0.70 11.05 23.50
CA LYS A 690 1.92 11.76 23.08
C LYS A 690 3.19 10.96 23.37
N ASP A 691 3.10 10.02 24.29
CA ASP A 691 4.17 9.14 24.75
C ASP A 691 3.52 7.82 25.19
N LEU A 692 4.09 6.68 24.77
CA LEU A 692 3.61 5.33 25.05
C LEU A 692 4.50 4.58 26.03
N THR A 693 5.46 5.25 26.71
CA THR A 693 6.38 4.60 27.65
C THR A 693 5.66 3.85 28.77
N ASP A 694 4.57 4.42 29.29
CA ASP A 694 3.76 3.80 30.35
C ASP A 694 2.54 3.03 29.82
N HIS A 695 2.45 2.85 28.48
CA HIS A 695 1.35 2.13 27.85
C HIS A 695 1.67 0.63 27.70
N SER A 696 0.73 -0.21 28.14
CA SER A 696 0.85 -1.66 28.01
C SER A 696 0.19 -2.15 26.72
N ASN A 697 1.00 -2.67 25.80
CA ASN A 697 0.53 -3.36 24.60
C ASN A 697 1.29 -4.69 24.42
N PRO A 698 0.76 -5.81 24.96
CA PRO A 698 1.43 -7.11 24.90
C PRO A 698 1.24 -7.85 23.55
N GLN A 699 0.40 -7.34 22.64
CA GLN A 699 0.03 -8.05 21.42
C GLN A 699 1.02 -7.75 20.27
N ARG A 700 0.94 -6.57 19.68
CA ARG A 700 1.79 -6.13 18.56
C ARG A 700 2.43 -4.78 18.89
N PRO A 701 3.39 -4.74 19.84
CA PRO A 701 3.94 -3.48 20.32
C PRO A 701 4.76 -2.72 19.27
N GLY A 702 5.24 -3.40 18.23
CA GLY A 702 6.09 -2.82 17.19
C GLY A 702 5.43 -1.71 16.36
N TYR A 703 4.10 -1.54 16.42
CA TYR A 703 3.39 -0.49 15.67
C TYR A 703 3.66 0.91 16.24
N ALA A 704 3.71 1.04 17.56
CA ALA A 704 4.10 2.24 18.26
C ALA A 704 4.51 1.90 19.71
N ILE A 705 5.66 2.36 20.17
CA ILE A 705 6.22 1.96 21.47
C ILE A 705 7.16 3.03 22.05
N GLY A 706 7.30 3.03 23.37
CA GLY A 706 8.21 3.91 24.10
C GLY A 706 7.83 5.39 23.98
N HIS A 707 8.79 6.25 23.67
CA HIS A 707 8.56 7.68 23.54
C HIS A 707 7.80 8.12 22.29
N GLU A 708 7.32 7.17 21.50
CA GLU A 708 6.47 7.49 20.35
C GLU A 708 5.07 7.85 20.78
N GLY A 709 4.41 8.71 20.02
CA GLY A 709 2.99 8.98 20.17
C GLY A 709 2.15 8.07 19.26
N GLY A 710 0.86 7.93 19.56
CA GLY A 710 -0.08 7.18 18.73
C GLY A 710 -1.52 7.32 19.18
N LEU A 711 -2.46 7.05 18.25
CA LEU A 711 -3.88 7.00 18.54
C LEU A 711 -4.29 5.55 18.84
N LEU A 712 -4.57 5.24 20.11
CA LEU A 712 -5.04 3.92 20.52
C LEU A 712 -6.38 3.58 19.86
N LEU A 713 -6.61 2.30 19.56
CA LEU A 713 -7.88 1.87 18.98
C LEU A 713 -9.06 2.03 19.92
N CYS A 714 -8.89 1.76 21.22
CA CYS A 714 -9.99 1.91 22.17
C CYS A 714 -9.47 2.19 23.58
N SER A 715 -10.17 3.07 24.31
CA SER A 715 -9.94 3.30 25.73
C SER A 715 -11.26 3.31 26.53
N TRP A 716 -11.19 3.16 27.85
CA TRP A 716 -12.37 3.15 28.74
C TRP A 716 -12.30 4.29 29.76
N PRO A 717 -12.45 5.55 29.34
CA PRO A 717 -12.27 6.70 30.23
C PRO A 717 -13.33 6.78 31.33
N ARG A 718 -14.47 6.10 31.14
CA ARG A 718 -15.57 6.02 32.12
C ARG A 718 -15.66 4.65 32.79
N GLY A 719 -14.62 3.80 32.65
CA GLY A 719 -14.66 2.43 33.16
C GLY A 719 -15.50 1.49 32.30
N GLY A 720 -15.69 0.25 32.77
CA GLY A 720 -16.46 -0.78 32.08
C GLY A 720 -15.62 -1.63 31.13
N LYS A 721 -14.28 -1.57 31.21
CA LYS A 721 -13.39 -2.49 30.47
C LYS A 721 -13.67 -3.91 30.97
N LEU A 722 -14.00 -4.81 30.06
CA LEU A 722 -14.24 -6.22 30.34
C LEU A 722 -12.95 -6.93 30.73
N SER A 723 -13.06 -8.08 31.42
CA SER A 723 -11.89 -8.93 31.73
C SER A 723 -11.24 -9.52 30.48
N LEU A 724 -12.05 -9.81 29.44
CA LEU A 724 -11.60 -10.16 28.09
C LEU A 724 -12.09 -9.04 27.13
N PRO A 725 -11.38 -7.90 27.09
CA PRO A 725 -11.83 -6.74 26.35
C PRO A 725 -11.61 -6.89 24.84
N PHE A 726 -12.02 -5.89 24.09
CA PHE A 726 -11.72 -5.74 22.68
C PHE A 726 -10.23 -6.02 22.41
N VAL A 727 -9.98 -6.98 21.53
CA VAL A 727 -8.67 -7.65 21.42
C VAL A 727 -7.53 -6.73 20.97
N TYR A 728 -7.81 -5.74 20.14
CA TYR A 728 -6.81 -4.79 19.60
C TYR A 728 -6.83 -3.43 20.29
N SER A 729 -7.54 -3.29 21.43
CA SER A 729 -7.77 -2.01 22.08
C SER A 729 -6.53 -1.16 22.33
N ASP A 730 -5.43 -1.83 22.66
CA ASP A 730 -4.20 -1.19 23.11
C ASP A 730 -3.21 -0.92 21.94
N GLU A 731 -3.58 -1.24 20.69
CA GLU A 731 -2.77 -1.03 19.50
C GLU A 731 -2.97 0.35 18.86
N VAL A 732 -2.04 0.71 17.97
CA VAL A 732 -2.04 1.92 17.14
C VAL A 732 -1.98 1.50 15.68
N TRP A 733 -3.00 1.85 14.88
CA TRP A 733 -3.05 1.51 13.46
C TRP A 733 -3.03 2.77 12.60
N THR A 734 -2.00 2.95 11.78
CA THR A 734 -1.77 4.17 10.99
C THR A 734 -2.95 4.55 10.10
N GLY A 735 -3.58 3.56 9.49
CA GLY A 735 -4.74 3.81 8.63
C GLY A 735 -5.95 4.34 9.39
N ILE A 736 -6.17 3.92 10.64
CA ILE A 736 -7.21 4.47 11.51
C ILE A 736 -6.83 5.86 12.01
N GLU A 737 -5.55 6.11 12.30
CA GLU A 737 -5.08 7.46 12.64
C GLU A 737 -5.42 8.46 11.52
N TYR A 738 -5.13 8.17 10.26
CA TYR A 738 -5.47 9.06 9.13
C TYR A 738 -6.98 9.15 8.88
N GLN A 739 -7.72 8.07 9.09
CA GLN A 739 -9.17 8.09 9.01
C GLN A 739 -9.76 9.05 10.04
N VAL A 740 -9.36 8.94 11.32
CA VAL A 740 -9.81 9.83 12.40
C VAL A 740 -9.35 11.27 12.14
N ALA A 741 -8.11 11.47 11.70
CA ALA A 741 -7.56 12.79 11.36
C ALA A 741 -8.40 13.49 10.29
N SER A 742 -8.67 12.80 9.17
CA SER A 742 -9.49 13.37 8.09
C SER A 742 -10.93 13.59 8.53
N HIS A 743 -11.51 12.71 9.36
CA HIS A 743 -12.86 12.88 9.90
C HIS A 743 -12.96 14.09 10.84
N LEU A 744 -11.99 14.31 11.73
CA LEU A 744 -11.88 15.51 12.54
C LEU A 744 -11.85 16.77 11.65
N ILE A 745 -11.09 16.75 10.57
CA ILE A 745 -10.97 17.89 9.65
C ILE A 745 -12.29 18.13 8.91
N PHE A 746 -12.99 17.10 8.41
CA PHE A 746 -14.33 17.23 7.83
C PHE A 746 -15.28 17.95 8.79
N GLU A 747 -15.18 17.67 10.08
CA GLU A 747 -15.96 18.28 11.14
C GLU A 747 -15.43 19.66 11.62
N GLY A 748 -14.49 20.26 10.89
CA GLY A 748 -13.91 21.57 11.16
C GLY A 748 -12.88 21.59 12.30
N ARG A 749 -12.39 20.42 12.73
CA ARG A 749 -11.37 20.28 13.80
C ARG A 749 -9.99 20.08 13.17
N VAL A 750 -9.56 21.09 12.38
CA VAL A 750 -8.34 21.04 11.59
C VAL A 750 -7.10 20.84 12.46
N LYS A 751 -7.01 21.59 13.58
CA LYS A 751 -5.85 21.49 14.49
C LYS A 751 -5.69 20.07 15.05
N GLU A 752 -6.77 19.51 15.57
CA GLU A 752 -6.79 18.18 16.18
C GLU A 752 -6.49 17.08 15.15
N GLY A 753 -7.03 17.23 13.94
CA GLY A 753 -6.71 16.30 12.83
C GLY A 753 -5.24 16.34 12.43
N LEU A 754 -4.65 17.54 12.28
CA LEU A 754 -3.24 17.69 11.94
C LEU A 754 -2.32 17.20 13.07
N ASP A 755 -2.72 17.34 14.34
CA ASP A 755 -1.95 16.79 15.46
C ASP A 755 -1.86 15.26 15.40
N VAL A 756 -2.92 14.57 14.95
CA VAL A 756 -2.91 13.12 14.71
C VAL A 756 -2.00 12.77 13.53
N VAL A 757 -2.09 13.51 12.41
CA VAL A 757 -1.21 13.29 11.23
C VAL A 757 0.27 13.41 11.63
N ARG A 758 0.64 14.47 12.36
CA ARG A 758 2.02 14.66 12.84
C ARG A 758 2.46 13.53 13.74
N THR A 759 1.62 13.13 14.70
CA THR A 759 1.93 12.03 15.62
C THR A 759 2.22 10.73 14.87
N CYS A 760 1.50 10.46 13.78
CA CYS A 760 1.74 9.32 12.92
C CYS A 760 3.07 9.48 12.15
N ARG A 761 3.26 10.59 11.42
CA ARG A 761 4.45 10.81 10.60
C ARG A 761 5.76 10.88 11.39
N ASP A 762 5.73 11.40 12.62
CA ASP A 762 6.90 11.44 13.50
C ASP A 762 7.45 10.05 13.84
N ARG A 763 6.62 8.99 13.78
CA ARG A 763 7.09 7.59 13.92
C ARG A 763 7.81 7.07 12.68
N TYR A 764 7.51 7.62 11.51
CA TYR A 764 8.03 7.20 10.21
C TYR A 764 9.04 8.22 9.65
N ALA A 765 9.96 8.68 10.49
CA ALA A 765 10.93 9.72 10.16
C ALA A 765 12.19 9.21 9.45
N GLY A 766 12.38 7.90 9.29
CA GLY A 766 13.54 7.30 8.60
C GLY A 766 14.71 6.91 9.51
N ASP A 767 14.64 7.21 10.80
CA ASP A 767 15.67 6.82 11.80
C ASP A 767 15.36 5.46 12.45
N VAL A 768 14.07 5.14 12.61
CA VAL A 768 13.58 3.89 13.23
C VAL A 768 12.72 3.10 12.25
N ARG A 769 11.88 3.77 11.45
CA ARG A 769 10.99 3.15 10.47
C ARG A 769 11.14 3.79 9.10
N ASN A 770 10.92 2.98 8.05
CA ASN A 770 10.91 3.46 6.68
C ASN A 770 9.75 4.46 6.48
N PRO A 771 10.02 5.71 6.06
CA PRO A 771 8.97 6.70 5.82
C PRO A 771 7.96 6.31 4.73
N PHE A 772 8.32 5.38 3.86
CA PHE A 772 7.55 4.92 2.71
C PHE A 772 6.99 3.52 2.88
N ASP A 773 6.96 3.02 4.11
CA ASP A 773 6.45 1.71 4.47
C ASP A 773 5.73 1.79 5.82
N GLU A 774 4.50 2.30 5.79
CA GLU A 774 3.65 2.25 6.97
C GLU A 774 3.05 0.85 7.10
N TYR A 775 3.34 0.20 8.21
CA TYR A 775 2.91 -1.16 8.44
C TYR A 775 1.90 -1.29 9.59
N GLU A 776 1.08 -2.33 9.46
CA GLU A 776 0.14 -2.81 10.46
C GLU A 776 0.26 -4.35 10.48
N CYS A 777 -0.67 -5.11 9.95
CA CYS A 777 -0.49 -6.54 9.74
C CYS A 777 0.27 -6.81 8.42
N GLY A 778 1.48 -6.32 8.30
CA GLY A 778 2.37 -6.39 7.13
C GLY A 778 2.90 -5.01 6.71
N HIS A 779 3.95 -5.02 5.89
CA HIS A 779 4.53 -3.88 5.23
C HIS A 779 3.55 -3.30 4.19
N TRP A 780 3.63 -2.01 3.87
CA TRP A 780 2.77 -1.34 2.90
C TRP A 780 1.30 -1.71 3.06
N TYR A 781 0.78 -1.55 4.27
CA TYR A 781 -0.56 -1.98 4.61
C TYR A 781 -1.63 -1.06 4.01
N ALA A 782 -2.58 -1.63 3.28
CA ALA A 782 -3.54 -0.90 2.44
C ALA A 782 -4.37 0.15 3.19
N ARG A 783 -4.68 -0.08 4.48
CA ARG A 783 -5.47 0.83 5.32
C ARG A 783 -4.85 2.23 5.41
N ALA A 784 -3.51 2.36 5.35
CA ALA A 784 -2.83 3.65 5.43
C ALA A 784 -3.12 4.59 4.24
N MET A 785 -3.65 4.07 3.11
CA MET A 785 -4.17 4.91 2.02
C MET A 785 -5.43 5.70 2.38
N SER A 786 -5.96 5.58 3.60
CA SER A 786 -6.94 6.51 4.18
C SER A 786 -6.41 7.95 4.27
N SER A 787 -5.07 8.11 4.29
CA SER A 787 -4.40 9.41 4.23
C SER A 787 -4.81 10.26 3.01
N TYR A 788 -5.23 9.63 1.90
CA TYR A 788 -5.68 10.38 0.71
C TYR A 788 -6.94 11.22 0.98
N ALA A 789 -7.80 10.79 1.92
CA ALA A 789 -8.99 11.54 2.31
C ALA A 789 -8.67 12.92 2.94
N LEU A 790 -7.44 13.14 3.41
CA LEU A 790 -7.00 14.45 3.94
C LEU A 790 -7.09 15.58 2.89
N LEU A 791 -6.93 15.26 1.59
CA LEU A 791 -7.09 16.25 0.50
C LEU A 791 -8.51 16.81 0.49
N GLU A 792 -9.51 15.94 0.45
CA GLU A 792 -10.91 16.33 0.43
C GLU A 792 -11.32 16.98 1.76
N ALA A 793 -10.87 16.41 2.90
CA ALA A 793 -11.21 16.93 4.21
C ALA A 793 -10.76 18.39 4.42
N LEU A 794 -9.55 18.75 3.98
CA LEU A 794 -9.01 20.12 4.10
C LEU A 794 -9.64 21.09 3.12
N THR A 795 -9.89 20.66 1.88
CA THR A 795 -10.27 21.52 0.77
C THR A 795 -11.77 21.49 0.46
N GLY A 796 -12.46 20.42 0.84
CA GLY A 796 -13.82 20.12 0.42
C GLY A 796 -13.93 19.91 -1.09
N VAL A 797 -12.80 19.63 -1.78
CA VAL A 797 -12.77 19.44 -3.23
C VAL A 797 -13.25 18.03 -3.55
N ARG A 798 -14.39 17.94 -4.21
CA ARG A 798 -14.96 16.69 -4.72
C ARG A 798 -15.56 16.95 -6.12
N TYR A 799 -15.19 16.13 -7.08
CA TYR A 799 -15.79 16.18 -8.43
C TYR A 799 -16.79 15.06 -8.59
N ASP A 800 -17.97 15.42 -9.00
CA ASP A 800 -19.07 14.52 -9.31
C ASP A 800 -19.26 14.44 -10.82
N ALA A 801 -18.94 13.30 -11.41
CA ALA A 801 -18.96 13.11 -12.86
C ALA A 801 -20.38 12.91 -13.41
N VAL A 802 -21.34 12.45 -12.59
CA VAL A 802 -22.75 12.31 -12.99
C VAL A 802 -23.38 13.68 -13.20
N GLU A 803 -23.13 14.60 -12.28
CA GLU A 803 -23.66 15.98 -12.31
C GLU A 803 -22.71 16.98 -12.99
N ARG A 804 -21.48 16.55 -13.32
CA ARG A 804 -20.37 17.39 -13.79
C ARG A 804 -20.13 18.61 -12.92
N THR A 805 -20.25 18.38 -11.60
CA THR A 805 -20.19 19.42 -10.58
C THR A 805 -18.93 19.29 -9.73
N LEU A 806 -18.20 20.38 -9.60
CA LEU A 806 -17.09 20.51 -8.67
C LEU A 806 -17.59 21.18 -7.39
N TYR A 807 -17.47 20.46 -6.27
CA TYR A 807 -17.76 20.96 -4.94
C TYR A 807 -16.48 21.45 -4.28
N VAL A 808 -16.55 22.55 -3.53
CA VAL A 808 -15.45 23.14 -2.76
C VAL A 808 -15.98 23.66 -1.43
N ASP A 809 -15.43 23.18 -0.31
CA ASP A 809 -15.76 23.66 1.04
C ASP A 809 -14.50 23.69 1.93
N SER A 810 -13.60 24.63 1.62
CA SER A 810 -12.29 24.74 2.28
C SER A 810 -12.40 24.95 3.78
N LYS A 811 -11.64 24.16 4.54
CA LYS A 811 -11.41 24.32 5.99
C LYS A 811 -10.11 25.08 6.29
N VAL A 812 -9.30 25.37 5.26
CA VAL A 812 -7.99 26.06 5.37
C VAL A 812 -7.96 27.44 4.67
N GLY A 813 -9.12 27.96 4.28
CA GLY A 813 -9.18 29.23 3.55
C GLY A 813 -8.76 29.12 2.10
N ASP A 814 -7.87 29.98 1.65
CA ASP A 814 -7.30 29.94 0.30
C ASP A 814 -6.35 28.76 0.15
N PHE A 815 -6.42 28.05 -0.97
CA PHE A 815 -5.58 26.90 -1.24
C PHE A 815 -5.32 26.67 -2.73
N THR A 816 -4.32 25.87 -3.02
CA THR A 816 -4.13 25.12 -4.26
C THR A 816 -3.92 23.66 -3.89
N SER A 817 -4.62 22.75 -4.54
CA SER A 817 -4.53 21.31 -4.26
C SER A 817 -4.64 20.49 -5.54
N PHE A 818 -4.16 19.26 -5.48
CA PHE A 818 -4.31 18.27 -6.53
C PHE A 818 -5.76 17.80 -6.64
N LEU A 819 -6.21 17.56 -7.87
CA LEU A 819 -7.47 16.89 -8.19
C LEU A 819 -7.24 15.83 -9.25
N SER A 820 -7.70 14.60 -9.00
CA SER A 820 -7.82 13.53 -9.99
C SER A 820 -9.29 13.16 -10.20
N THR A 821 -9.65 12.85 -11.44
CA THR A 821 -10.96 12.38 -11.87
C THR A 821 -10.81 11.14 -12.74
N ALA A 822 -11.88 10.50 -13.15
CA ALA A 822 -11.81 9.32 -14.02
C ALA A 822 -11.19 9.58 -15.41
N THR A 823 -11.07 10.82 -15.83
CA THR A 823 -10.66 11.20 -17.21
C THR A 823 -9.46 12.13 -17.27
N GLY A 824 -8.90 12.54 -16.13
CA GLY A 824 -7.73 13.41 -16.10
C GLY A 824 -7.45 13.96 -14.72
N PHE A 825 -6.34 14.67 -14.61
CA PHE A 825 -5.91 15.29 -13.35
C PHE A 825 -5.36 16.72 -13.55
N GLY A 826 -5.27 17.45 -12.45
CA GLY A 826 -4.74 18.80 -12.43
C GLY A 826 -4.80 19.44 -11.05
N ASN A 827 -4.94 20.76 -11.01
CA ASN A 827 -5.04 21.51 -9.76
C ASN A 827 -6.36 22.28 -9.66
N VAL A 828 -6.91 22.30 -8.45
CA VAL A 828 -7.97 23.23 -8.05
C VAL A 828 -7.37 24.31 -7.16
N SER A 829 -7.67 25.56 -7.44
CA SER A 829 -7.29 26.68 -6.58
C SER A 829 -8.55 27.44 -6.15
N CYS A 830 -8.63 27.77 -4.86
CA CYS A 830 -9.63 28.67 -4.29
C CYS A 830 -8.90 29.88 -3.71
N ARG A 831 -9.26 31.10 -4.19
CA ARG A 831 -8.66 32.35 -3.72
C ARG A 831 -9.73 33.40 -3.57
N GLY A 832 -9.91 33.91 -2.34
CA GLY A 832 -10.96 34.88 -2.05
C GLY A 832 -12.35 34.40 -2.46
N GLY A 833 -12.63 33.09 -2.36
CA GLY A 833 -13.90 32.47 -2.76
C GLY A 833 -14.03 32.20 -4.26
N LYS A 834 -13.10 32.60 -5.10
CA LYS A 834 -13.04 32.25 -6.53
C LYS A 834 -12.34 30.94 -6.73
N VAL A 835 -12.96 30.03 -7.49
CA VAL A 835 -12.43 28.69 -7.78
C VAL A 835 -11.96 28.63 -9.23
N SER A 836 -10.81 28.04 -9.46
CA SER A 836 -10.28 27.77 -10.80
C SER A 836 -9.72 26.36 -10.88
N VAL A 837 -9.86 25.73 -12.05
CA VAL A 837 -9.34 24.40 -12.35
C VAL A 837 -8.30 24.52 -13.46
N LYS A 838 -7.10 24.00 -13.22
CA LYS A 838 -6.04 23.85 -14.23
C LYS A 838 -5.89 22.37 -14.55
N VAL A 839 -6.35 21.97 -15.74
CA VAL A 839 -6.12 20.60 -16.24
C VAL A 839 -4.65 20.46 -16.64
N VAL A 840 -3.99 19.38 -16.20
CA VAL A 840 -2.59 19.05 -16.49
C VAL A 840 -2.51 17.85 -17.44
N TYR A 841 -3.38 16.87 -17.24
CA TYR A 841 -3.46 15.66 -18.07
C TYR A 841 -4.92 15.28 -18.31
N GLY A 842 -5.23 14.77 -19.50
CA GLY A 842 -6.56 14.32 -19.86
C GLY A 842 -7.60 15.43 -19.91
N LYS A 843 -8.79 15.19 -19.34
CA LYS A 843 -9.93 16.12 -19.32
C LYS A 843 -10.61 16.12 -17.96
N ILE A 844 -11.07 17.28 -17.51
CA ILE A 844 -11.91 17.45 -16.32
C ILE A 844 -13.13 18.28 -16.72
N PRO A 845 -14.25 17.65 -17.12
CA PRO A 845 -15.41 18.35 -17.68
C PRO A 845 -16.30 18.95 -16.57
N VAL A 846 -15.90 20.07 -16.00
CA VAL A 846 -16.66 20.80 -14.98
C VAL A 846 -17.68 21.72 -15.66
N GLU A 847 -18.97 21.51 -15.38
CA GLU A 847 -20.07 22.36 -15.84
C GLU A 847 -20.59 23.31 -14.75
N LYS A 848 -20.48 22.87 -13.48
CA LYS A 848 -20.96 23.63 -12.33
C LYS A 848 -19.90 23.64 -11.23
N ILE A 849 -19.79 24.73 -10.50
CA ILE A 849 -18.96 24.86 -9.32
C ILE A 849 -19.83 25.26 -8.13
N MET A 850 -19.82 24.45 -7.09
CA MET A 850 -20.53 24.68 -5.84
C MET A 850 -19.53 25.06 -4.74
N VAL A 851 -19.64 26.24 -4.17
CA VAL A 851 -18.78 26.69 -3.07
C VAL A 851 -19.61 26.84 -1.80
N ARG A 852 -19.32 26.06 -0.77
CA ARG A 852 -20.08 26.04 0.50
C ARG A 852 -21.59 25.91 0.26
N GLY A 853 -21.98 24.98 -0.61
CA GLY A 853 -23.38 24.71 -0.96
C GLY A 853 -24.05 25.75 -1.86
N LYS A 854 -23.33 26.77 -2.34
CA LYS A 854 -23.87 27.78 -3.26
C LYS A 854 -23.29 27.66 -4.66
N LEU A 855 -24.13 27.75 -5.68
CA LEU A 855 -23.66 27.77 -7.07
C LEU A 855 -22.82 29.03 -7.31
N LEU A 856 -21.61 28.86 -7.79
CA LEU A 856 -20.78 29.98 -8.20
C LEU A 856 -21.29 30.46 -9.58
N SER A 857 -21.83 31.68 -9.65
CA SER A 857 -22.15 32.31 -10.95
C SER A 857 -20.83 32.64 -11.67
N ASN A 858 -20.76 32.29 -12.95
CA ASN A 858 -19.64 32.63 -13.84
C ASN A 858 -19.42 34.13 -13.90
#